data_2d07525fa9671effa234de5bfdcda144
#
_entry.id   2d07525fa9671effa234de5bfdcda144
#
_cell.length_a   1.000
_cell.length_b   1.000
_cell.length_c   1.000
_cell.angle_alpha   90.00
_cell.angle_beta   90.00
_cell.angle_gamma   90.00
#
_symmetry.space_group_name_H-M   'P 1'
#
loop_
_entity.id
_entity.type
_entity.pdbx_description
1 polymer ?
#
loop_
_entity_poly.entity_id
_entity_poly.type
_entity_poly.pdbx_seq_one_letter_code
_entity_poly.pdbx_strand_id
1 'polypeptide(L)'
;RLISTVGFSEDEVETIKKQKDVKAAEGAVTFDIVCESGGKERVLKMHSITEDVNRLVLVDGELPENAGECVVDSNLYGASMIGKTIKLSDGNDEDDLEHFSNREYKITGIVQSPLYSQFERGSTSLGNGRVSGFVYLLPEGFADDYYTEVYVKFACDFPLYSEEYDAYIEQKQDAWEALTEDLAAERYQTVRSEAETKLADGKKQLAEKKEETKSQLDDAKKQLEDAKSQIEDGEKQLADAKKKLEYAPDELEKKEAELTEAEKAIQEKETQLDQAEVALGIGYAQGVGQIQKALNGISEGLFSENGDQGNGAAGSFSSGDALADAGSQIADAKAQIADGRAQIAEAKKQIESGKSAIAKAKKQLEESKTQIAEKEAELSDAKTQYEDGKKEYEDGLSTYNEEIEKAEKKISDGEKTLKELKDPDTYVLGRDTNVGYVCFESDSGIVDGVADVFPIFFFLVAALVCVTTMNRMVEEQRTQIGVLKALGYSEHTIMAKYMFYSGSAALTGCVAGFALGTFLFPKVIWYAYGMLYKMDSLVYVFDWKLAVISVIVSLLCSIGTTFVSVRRELTEVAAELMRPKTPKAGKRVFLEYIPFVWKRLKFLQKVSMRNIFRYKKRFFMMVAGISGCSALLVTGFGVRDSVTGIVTQQYTQIQTYDIGVTYSSSVTPEQKSELESKEQDGVEKSVFVAEKSMDLVGSEKTKSVSLIIADPDSDMTPFVNLHTEKGVPITFPKKGEAVISAKVADELGIKTGDTVTLQDSDMKTISVTVS
;
A
#
# COMPACT_ATOMS: atom_id res chain seq x y z
N ARG A 1 14.27 -7.83 -6.98
CA ARG A 1 13.51 -6.64 -7.36
C ARG A 1 14.39 -5.42 -7.18
N LEU A 2 14.56 -4.64 -8.22
CA LEU A 2 15.33 -3.41 -8.21
C LEU A 2 14.35 -2.25 -8.28
N ILE A 3 14.56 -1.23 -7.49
CA ILE A 3 13.75 0.00 -7.48
C ILE A 3 14.71 1.18 -7.53
N SER A 4 14.34 2.20 -8.29
CA SER A 4 15.02 3.49 -8.32
C SER A 4 13.99 4.61 -8.32
N THR A 5 14.23 5.67 -7.59
CA THR A 5 13.35 6.85 -7.55
C THR A 5 13.30 7.62 -8.88
N VAL A 6 14.27 7.39 -9.78
CA VAL A 6 14.28 7.95 -11.14
C VAL A 6 13.78 6.95 -12.20
N GLY A 7 13.34 5.76 -11.75
CA GLY A 7 12.89 4.68 -12.63
C GLY A 7 14.02 4.06 -13.46
N PHE A 8 13.64 3.22 -14.40
CA PHE A 8 14.52 2.54 -15.35
C PHE A 8 14.01 2.70 -16.77
N SER A 9 14.91 2.90 -17.72
CA SER A 9 14.62 2.85 -19.15
C SER A 9 14.75 1.42 -19.68
N GLU A 10 14.29 1.19 -20.92
CA GLU A 10 14.47 -0.10 -21.61
C GLU A 10 15.96 -0.47 -21.77
N ASP A 11 16.84 0.51 -22.02
CA ASP A 11 18.28 0.27 -22.16
C ASP A 11 18.91 -0.24 -20.88
N GLU A 12 18.48 0.25 -19.73
CA GLU A 12 18.94 -0.19 -18.42
C GLU A 12 18.41 -1.60 -18.11
N VAL A 13 17.16 -1.89 -18.43
CA VAL A 13 16.58 -3.24 -18.31
C VAL A 13 17.36 -4.22 -19.19
N GLU A 14 17.70 -3.86 -20.42
CA GLU A 14 18.53 -4.67 -21.31
C GLU A 14 19.98 -4.86 -20.78
N THR A 15 20.52 -3.87 -20.11
CA THR A 15 21.82 -3.94 -19.43
C THR A 15 21.77 -4.92 -18.26
N ILE A 16 20.69 -4.90 -17.48
CA ILE A 16 20.43 -5.84 -16.39
C ILE A 16 20.27 -7.27 -16.92
N LYS A 17 19.53 -7.48 -18.02
CA LYS A 17 19.37 -8.80 -18.67
C LYS A 17 20.69 -9.44 -19.09
N LYS A 18 21.66 -8.63 -19.49
CA LYS A 18 22.98 -9.08 -19.94
C LYS A 18 23.95 -9.41 -18.81
N GLN A 19 23.57 -9.16 -17.56
CA GLN A 19 24.41 -9.48 -16.41
C GLN A 19 24.62 -11.00 -16.28
N LYS A 20 25.79 -11.36 -15.77
CA LYS A 20 26.14 -12.77 -15.54
C LYS A 20 25.13 -13.39 -14.55
N ASP A 21 24.74 -14.62 -14.83
CA ASP A 21 23.83 -15.42 -14.00
C ASP A 21 22.36 -14.91 -13.98
N VAL A 22 21.99 -13.95 -14.81
CA VAL A 22 20.60 -13.54 -15.03
C VAL A 22 19.94 -14.49 -16.02
N LYS A 23 18.81 -15.07 -15.63
CA LYS A 23 17.98 -15.92 -16.47
C LYS A 23 16.92 -15.12 -17.21
N ALA A 24 16.31 -14.16 -16.53
CA ALA A 24 15.33 -13.23 -17.06
C ALA A 24 15.33 -11.95 -16.22
N ALA A 25 15.08 -10.82 -16.86
CA ALA A 25 14.79 -9.56 -16.20
C ALA A 25 13.73 -8.81 -17.00
N GLU A 26 12.77 -8.20 -16.31
CA GLU A 26 11.68 -7.44 -16.92
C GLU A 26 11.42 -6.18 -16.12
N GLY A 27 11.26 -5.06 -16.84
CA GLY A 27 10.77 -3.83 -16.27
C GLY A 27 9.28 -3.92 -15.98
N ALA A 28 8.85 -3.28 -14.92
CA ALA A 28 7.45 -3.19 -14.54
C ALA A 28 7.12 -1.79 -14.05
N VAL A 29 5.87 -1.38 -14.25
CA VAL A 29 5.31 -0.13 -13.75
C VAL A 29 4.34 -0.46 -12.63
N THR A 30 4.47 0.23 -11.51
CA THR A 30 3.64 0.00 -10.32
C THR A 30 3.29 1.32 -9.66
N PHE A 31 1.99 1.57 -9.45
CA PHE A 31 1.46 2.73 -8.75
C PHE A 31 0.33 2.36 -7.80
N ASP A 32 0.26 3.03 -6.66
CA ASP A 32 -0.90 3.02 -5.78
C ASP A 32 -1.85 4.15 -6.20
N ILE A 33 -3.14 3.86 -6.35
CA ILE A 33 -4.12 4.85 -6.78
C ILE A 33 -5.49 4.57 -6.14
N VAL A 34 -6.25 5.62 -5.86
CA VAL A 34 -7.64 5.47 -5.39
C VAL A 34 -8.53 5.20 -6.60
N CYS A 35 -9.27 4.10 -6.54
CA CYS A 35 -10.19 3.69 -7.60
C CYS A 35 -11.62 3.57 -7.08
N GLU A 36 -12.57 3.93 -7.91
CA GLU A 36 -13.99 3.65 -7.69
C GLU A 36 -14.36 2.32 -8.36
N SER A 37 -14.87 1.39 -7.57
CA SER A 37 -15.33 0.10 -8.06
C SER A 37 -16.52 -0.40 -7.25
N GLY A 38 -17.62 -0.67 -7.92
CA GLY A 38 -18.85 -1.15 -7.28
C GLY A 38 -19.47 -0.15 -6.30
N GLY A 39 -19.29 1.16 -6.53
CA GLY A 39 -19.82 2.25 -5.69
C GLY A 39 -19.03 2.44 -4.38
N LYS A 40 -17.80 1.97 -4.31
CA LYS A 40 -16.88 2.19 -3.19
C LYS A 40 -15.52 2.63 -3.69
N GLU A 41 -14.94 3.60 -3.03
CA GLU A 41 -13.54 3.98 -3.22
C GLU A 41 -12.62 3.03 -2.46
N ARG A 42 -11.50 2.66 -3.11
CA ARG A 42 -10.49 1.77 -2.57
C ARG A 42 -9.13 2.11 -3.15
N VAL A 43 -8.09 1.99 -2.34
CA VAL A 43 -6.72 2.03 -2.87
C VAL A 43 -6.42 0.70 -3.52
N LEU A 44 -6.07 0.73 -4.79
CA LEU A 44 -5.64 -0.42 -5.57
C LEU A 44 -4.19 -0.20 -6.03
N LYS A 45 -3.42 -1.26 -6.03
CA LYS A 45 -2.07 -1.25 -6.61
C LYS A 45 -2.16 -1.68 -8.07
N MET A 46 -1.84 -0.74 -8.97
CA MET A 46 -1.83 -0.96 -10.40
C MET A 46 -0.46 -1.46 -10.84
N HIS A 47 -0.41 -2.55 -11.56
CA HIS A 47 0.82 -3.16 -12.08
C HIS A 47 0.74 -3.31 -13.60
N SER A 48 1.89 -3.21 -14.27
CA SER A 48 2.01 -3.71 -15.63
C SER A 48 2.18 -5.24 -15.65
N ILE A 49 1.62 -5.89 -16.67
CA ILE A 49 1.79 -7.34 -16.89
C ILE A 49 3.22 -7.61 -17.35
N THR A 50 3.81 -8.66 -16.79
CA THR A 50 5.12 -9.20 -17.18
C THR A 50 4.96 -10.59 -17.80
N GLU A 51 5.85 -10.97 -18.76
CA GLU A 51 5.71 -12.19 -19.53
C GLU A 51 6.57 -13.35 -19.02
N ASP A 52 7.82 -13.08 -18.62
CA ASP A 52 8.80 -14.09 -18.22
C ASP A 52 8.95 -14.24 -16.71
N VAL A 53 8.66 -13.16 -15.96
CA VAL A 53 8.74 -13.11 -14.49
C VAL A 53 7.35 -12.80 -13.93
N ASN A 54 7.04 -13.35 -12.76
CA ASN A 54 5.77 -13.07 -12.05
C ASN A 54 4.49 -13.31 -12.87
N ARG A 55 4.48 -14.35 -13.70
CA ARG A 55 3.33 -14.68 -14.56
C ARG A 55 2.05 -14.82 -13.77
N LEU A 56 1.01 -14.19 -14.24
CA LEU A 56 -0.32 -14.25 -13.65
C LEU A 56 -0.98 -15.61 -13.88
N VAL A 57 -1.74 -16.06 -12.89
CA VAL A 57 -2.58 -17.23 -13.00
C VAL A 57 -4.03 -16.79 -13.22
N LEU A 58 -4.56 -17.03 -14.40
CA LEU A 58 -5.94 -16.71 -14.74
C LEU A 58 -6.90 -17.63 -13.98
N VAL A 59 -7.81 -17.05 -13.21
CA VAL A 59 -8.85 -17.77 -12.46
C VAL A 59 -10.15 -17.83 -13.24
N ASP A 60 -10.54 -16.73 -13.89
CA ASP A 60 -11.76 -16.61 -14.68
C ASP A 60 -11.64 -15.47 -15.69
N GLY A 61 -12.34 -15.57 -16.84
CA GLY A 61 -12.29 -14.57 -17.89
C GLY A 61 -11.08 -14.72 -18.82
N GLU A 62 -10.55 -13.63 -19.32
CA GLU A 62 -9.44 -13.54 -20.28
C GLU A 62 -8.45 -12.46 -19.85
N LEU A 63 -7.20 -12.58 -20.31
CA LEU A 63 -6.19 -11.54 -20.13
C LEU A 63 -6.52 -10.31 -21.01
N PRO A 64 -6.10 -9.10 -20.63
CA PRO A 64 -6.37 -7.89 -21.41
C PRO A 64 -5.65 -7.95 -22.76
N GLU A 65 -6.34 -7.52 -23.82
CA GLU A 65 -5.79 -7.40 -25.17
C GLU A 65 -5.58 -5.93 -25.60
N ASN A 66 -6.15 -5.00 -24.86
CA ASN A 66 -6.12 -3.56 -25.18
C ASN A 66 -5.75 -2.72 -23.95
N ALA A 67 -5.15 -1.55 -24.17
CA ALA A 67 -4.75 -0.61 -23.12
C ALA A 67 -5.89 -0.13 -22.18
N GLY A 68 -7.14 -0.24 -22.61
CA GLY A 68 -8.33 0.09 -21.80
C GLY A 68 -8.91 -1.08 -21.02
N GLU A 69 -8.25 -2.23 -20.99
CA GLU A 69 -8.68 -3.44 -20.32
C GLU A 69 -7.76 -3.76 -19.14
N CYS A 70 -8.31 -4.49 -18.16
CA CYS A 70 -7.56 -4.90 -16.97
C CYS A 70 -7.99 -6.27 -16.44
N VAL A 71 -7.11 -6.88 -15.66
CA VAL A 71 -7.43 -8.04 -14.83
C VAL A 71 -7.24 -7.70 -13.36
N VAL A 72 -8.05 -8.31 -12.50
CA VAL A 72 -8.19 -7.90 -11.10
C VAL A 72 -7.96 -9.03 -10.12
N ASP A 73 -7.67 -8.66 -8.88
CA ASP A 73 -7.41 -9.55 -7.76
C ASP A 73 -8.59 -10.47 -7.44
N SER A 74 -8.36 -11.77 -7.50
CA SER A 74 -9.35 -12.81 -7.16
C SER A 74 -9.82 -12.81 -5.70
N ASN A 75 -9.14 -12.11 -4.81
CA ASN A 75 -9.54 -11.96 -3.43
C ASN A 75 -10.60 -10.87 -3.24
N LEU A 76 -10.46 -9.79 -3.99
CA LEU A 76 -11.33 -8.62 -3.85
C LEU A 76 -12.54 -8.72 -4.78
N TYR A 77 -12.36 -9.37 -5.93
CA TYR A 77 -13.35 -9.39 -7.00
C TYR A 77 -13.71 -10.83 -7.39
N GLY A 78 -14.97 -11.06 -7.64
CA GLY A 78 -15.48 -12.34 -8.17
C GLY A 78 -15.90 -12.22 -9.64
N ALA A 79 -16.26 -13.35 -10.28
CA ALA A 79 -16.66 -13.46 -11.69
C ALA A 79 -17.76 -12.46 -12.12
N SER A 80 -18.61 -12.00 -11.20
CA SER A 80 -19.67 -11.00 -11.47
C SER A 80 -19.13 -9.60 -11.81
N MET A 81 -17.82 -9.38 -11.67
CA MET A 81 -17.18 -8.12 -12.01
C MET A 81 -16.63 -8.10 -13.44
N ILE A 82 -16.49 -9.24 -14.10
CA ILE A 82 -16.07 -9.32 -15.49
C ILE A 82 -17.06 -8.55 -16.38
N GLY A 83 -16.53 -7.70 -17.24
CA GLY A 83 -17.28 -6.79 -18.09
C GLY A 83 -17.68 -5.45 -17.46
N LYS A 84 -17.45 -5.25 -16.16
CA LYS A 84 -17.60 -3.97 -15.49
C LYS A 84 -16.32 -3.14 -15.58
N THR A 85 -16.39 -1.88 -15.16
CA THR A 85 -15.31 -0.91 -15.25
C THR A 85 -14.79 -0.57 -13.85
N ILE A 86 -13.48 -0.38 -13.73
CA ILE A 86 -12.81 0.30 -12.64
C ILE A 86 -12.50 1.71 -13.13
N LYS A 87 -12.89 2.72 -12.37
CA LYS A 87 -12.60 4.13 -12.64
C LYS A 87 -11.56 4.63 -11.64
N LEU A 88 -10.56 5.39 -12.11
CA LEU A 88 -9.67 6.14 -11.23
C LEU A 88 -10.51 7.25 -10.57
N SER A 89 -10.39 7.43 -9.25
CA SER A 89 -11.16 8.42 -8.51
C SER A 89 -10.77 9.84 -8.93
N ASP A 90 -11.74 10.71 -9.08
CA ASP A 90 -11.51 12.14 -9.35
C ASP A 90 -10.88 12.86 -8.13
N GLY A 91 -10.75 12.18 -6.99
CA GLY A 91 -10.09 12.67 -5.77
C GLY A 91 -8.57 12.42 -5.73
N ASN A 92 -8.00 11.74 -6.73
CA ASN A 92 -6.54 11.63 -6.86
C ASN A 92 -5.95 12.95 -7.34
N ASP A 93 -4.67 13.18 -7.05
CA ASP A 93 -3.94 14.30 -7.60
C ASP A 93 -3.79 14.15 -9.13
N GLU A 94 -3.82 15.27 -9.86
CA GLU A 94 -3.72 15.24 -11.33
C GLU A 94 -2.39 14.63 -11.77
N ASP A 95 -1.31 14.88 -11.03
CA ASP A 95 0.01 14.32 -11.29
C ASP A 95 -0.01 12.79 -11.22
N ASP A 96 -0.69 12.19 -10.22
CA ASP A 96 -0.86 10.73 -10.12
C ASP A 96 -1.67 10.16 -11.29
N LEU A 97 -2.66 10.92 -11.74
CA LEU A 97 -3.51 10.51 -12.84
C LEU A 97 -2.81 10.58 -14.21
N GLU A 98 -1.79 11.43 -14.38
CA GLU A 98 -1.01 11.55 -15.61
C GLU A 98 -0.21 10.29 -15.95
N HIS A 99 0.08 9.42 -14.96
CA HIS A 99 0.75 8.14 -15.17
C HIS A 99 -0.09 7.10 -15.92
N PHE A 100 -1.39 7.35 -16.13
CA PHE A 100 -2.30 6.39 -16.75
C PHE A 100 -2.81 6.86 -18.10
N SER A 101 -2.77 5.97 -19.09
CA SER A 101 -3.29 6.26 -20.45
C SER A 101 -4.82 6.42 -20.50
N ASN A 102 -5.54 5.86 -19.54
CA ASN A 102 -7.00 5.91 -19.44
C ASN A 102 -7.45 6.21 -18.02
N ARG A 103 -8.62 6.84 -17.88
CA ARG A 103 -9.26 7.08 -16.57
C ARG A 103 -10.18 5.92 -16.13
N GLU A 104 -10.48 5.02 -17.04
CA GLU A 104 -11.36 3.87 -16.81
C GLU A 104 -10.81 2.63 -17.52
N TYR A 105 -10.90 1.48 -16.85
CA TYR A 105 -10.42 0.20 -17.37
C TYR A 105 -11.51 -0.87 -17.22
N LYS A 106 -11.79 -1.57 -18.32
CA LYS A 106 -12.76 -2.67 -18.35
C LYS A 106 -12.14 -3.96 -17.81
N ILE A 107 -12.79 -4.58 -16.84
CA ILE A 107 -12.36 -5.86 -16.27
C ILE A 107 -12.64 -6.99 -17.28
N THR A 108 -11.61 -7.65 -17.76
CA THR A 108 -11.70 -8.80 -18.67
C THR A 108 -11.51 -10.12 -17.98
N GLY A 109 -10.80 -10.15 -16.85
CA GLY A 109 -10.54 -11.38 -16.12
C GLY A 109 -10.17 -11.17 -14.68
N ILE A 110 -10.09 -12.27 -13.97
CA ILE A 110 -9.74 -12.36 -12.56
C ILE A 110 -8.50 -13.21 -12.44
N VAL A 111 -7.49 -12.71 -11.71
CA VAL A 111 -6.19 -13.34 -11.64
C VAL A 111 -5.69 -13.53 -10.20
N GLN A 112 -4.74 -14.41 -10.05
CA GLN A 112 -3.83 -14.50 -8.93
C GLN A 112 -2.44 -14.07 -9.38
N SER A 113 -1.72 -13.40 -8.49
CA SER A 113 -0.36 -12.96 -8.75
C SER A 113 0.61 -13.62 -7.74
N PRO A 114 1.77 -14.10 -8.19
CA PRO A 114 2.78 -14.67 -7.30
C PRO A 114 3.40 -13.63 -6.34
N LEU A 115 3.23 -12.34 -6.62
CA LEU A 115 3.64 -11.27 -5.69
C LEU A 115 2.76 -11.22 -4.43
N TYR A 116 1.55 -11.79 -4.49
CA TYR A 116 0.52 -11.69 -3.45
C TYR A 116 0.01 -13.07 -3.02
N SER A 117 0.88 -13.86 -2.43
CA SER A 117 0.53 -15.18 -1.91
C SER A 117 -0.39 -15.13 -0.68
N GLN A 118 -0.38 -14.04 0.10
CA GLN A 118 -1.26 -13.81 1.25
C GLN A 118 -2.51 -12.98 0.89
N PHE A 119 -3.42 -12.84 1.88
CA PHE A 119 -4.60 -11.97 1.76
C PHE A 119 -4.25 -10.48 1.93
N GLU A 120 -3.22 -10.14 2.66
CA GLU A 120 -2.74 -8.77 2.78
C GLU A 120 -2.04 -8.33 1.50
N ARG A 121 -2.32 -7.09 1.07
CA ARG A 121 -1.84 -6.52 -0.19
C ARG A 121 -0.77 -5.45 -0.01
N GLY A 122 -0.40 -5.18 1.24
CA GLY A 122 0.59 -4.20 1.63
C GLY A 122 0.00 -2.90 2.15
N SER A 123 0.90 -2.01 2.54
CA SER A 123 0.60 -0.66 3.00
C SER A 123 0.78 0.35 1.88
N THR A 124 0.18 1.52 2.04
CA THR A 124 0.24 2.65 1.12
C THR A 124 0.19 3.95 1.91
N SER A 125 0.63 5.05 1.30
CA SER A 125 0.44 6.40 1.86
C SER A 125 -0.96 6.97 1.59
N LEU A 126 -1.77 6.30 0.75
CA LEU A 126 -3.08 6.76 0.32
C LEU A 126 -4.20 6.20 1.21
N GLY A 127 -5.31 6.93 1.29
CA GLY A 127 -6.54 6.50 1.95
C GLY A 127 -6.32 6.12 3.42
N ASN A 128 -6.69 4.89 3.78
CA ASN A 128 -6.55 4.37 5.14
C ASN A 128 -5.22 3.65 5.42
N GLY A 129 -4.22 3.85 4.57
CA GLY A 129 -2.90 3.24 4.72
C GLY A 129 -2.81 1.78 4.28
N ARG A 130 -3.85 1.22 3.67
CA ARG A 130 -3.89 -0.18 3.22
C ARG A 130 -4.25 -0.31 1.76
N VAL A 131 -3.52 -1.15 1.05
CA VAL A 131 -3.88 -1.57 -0.31
C VAL A 131 -5.00 -2.60 -0.20
N SER A 132 -6.14 -2.33 -0.86
CA SER A 132 -7.31 -3.22 -0.82
C SER A 132 -7.19 -4.41 -1.76
N GLY A 133 -6.47 -4.26 -2.87
CA GLY A 133 -6.29 -5.26 -3.90
C GLY A 133 -5.34 -4.77 -4.98
N PHE A 134 -5.12 -5.58 -5.99
CA PHE A 134 -4.29 -5.23 -7.13
C PHE A 134 -5.06 -5.31 -8.46
N VAL A 135 -4.55 -4.59 -9.43
CA VAL A 135 -5.01 -4.60 -10.83
C VAL A 135 -3.79 -4.70 -11.74
N TYR A 136 -3.90 -5.48 -12.79
CA TYR A 136 -2.88 -5.57 -13.82
C TYR A 136 -3.40 -5.00 -15.14
N LEU A 137 -2.59 -4.17 -15.74
CA LEU A 137 -2.79 -3.53 -17.05
C LEU A 137 -1.74 -4.04 -18.03
N LEU A 138 -2.00 -3.90 -19.33
CA LEU A 138 -0.91 -3.96 -20.30
C LEU A 138 0.04 -2.77 -20.10
N PRO A 139 1.32 -2.85 -20.49
CA PRO A 139 2.25 -1.72 -20.39
C PRO A 139 1.70 -0.44 -21.02
N GLU A 140 0.99 -0.55 -22.13
CA GLU A 140 0.35 0.58 -22.84
C GLU A 140 -0.82 1.21 -22.07
N GLY A 141 -1.27 0.60 -20.98
CA GLY A 141 -2.23 1.17 -20.04
C GLY A 141 -1.64 2.28 -19.16
N PHE A 142 -0.30 2.37 -19.13
CA PHE A 142 0.43 3.45 -18.48
C PHE A 142 0.91 4.46 -19.54
N ALA A 143 1.01 5.72 -19.13
CA ALA A 143 1.44 6.82 -20.00
C ALA A 143 2.95 7.06 -19.96
N ASP A 144 3.61 6.52 -18.95
CA ASP A 144 5.05 6.65 -18.74
C ASP A 144 5.87 5.80 -19.72
N ASP A 145 7.03 6.32 -20.10
CA ASP A 145 8.03 5.65 -20.94
C ASP A 145 9.18 5.03 -20.12
N TYR A 146 8.98 4.84 -18.82
CA TYR A 146 9.96 4.25 -17.90
C TYR A 146 9.30 3.22 -16.99
N TYR A 147 10.12 2.35 -16.40
CA TYR A 147 9.72 1.36 -15.44
C TYR A 147 10.00 1.85 -14.02
N THR A 148 9.08 1.63 -13.09
CA THR A 148 9.29 1.97 -11.68
C THR A 148 10.12 0.93 -10.95
N GLU A 149 10.17 -0.29 -11.47
CA GLU A 149 10.90 -1.41 -10.89
C GLU A 149 11.34 -2.43 -11.94
N VAL A 150 12.37 -3.21 -11.62
CA VAL A 150 12.84 -4.31 -12.47
C VAL A 150 12.85 -5.60 -11.66
N TYR A 151 12.18 -6.62 -12.18
CA TYR A 151 12.23 -7.97 -11.61
C TYR A 151 13.36 -8.77 -12.25
N VAL A 152 14.23 -9.32 -11.41
CA VAL A 152 15.38 -10.12 -11.86
C VAL A 152 15.24 -11.55 -11.36
N LYS A 153 15.40 -12.50 -12.27
CA LYS A 153 15.44 -13.93 -11.98
C LYS A 153 16.82 -14.49 -12.31
N PHE A 154 17.49 -15.03 -11.30
CA PHE A 154 18.79 -15.65 -11.49
C PHE A 154 18.71 -17.06 -12.07
N ALA A 155 19.76 -17.46 -12.77
CA ALA A 155 19.97 -18.82 -13.26
C ALA A 155 20.61 -19.67 -12.15
N CYS A 156 19.85 -19.95 -11.10
CA CYS A 156 20.26 -20.83 -10.01
C CYS A 156 19.25 -21.99 -9.85
N ASP A 157 19.76 -23.17 -9.49
CA ASP A 157 18.95 -24.37 -9.27
C ASP A 157 18.75 -24.69 -7.77
N PHE A 158 19.13 -23.76 -6.88
CA PHE A 158 18.91 -23.93 -5.45
C PHE A 158 17.42 -23.89 -5.12
N PRO A 159 16.94 -24.80 -4.26
CA PRO A 159 15.56 -24.74 -3.78
C PRO A 159 15.30 -23.44 -3.03
N LEU A 160 14.10 -22.87 -3.19
CA LEU A 160 13.66 -21.74 -2.37
C LEU A 160 13.64 -22.17 -0.89
N TYR A 161 13.91 -21.24 0.01
CA TYR A 161 14.03 -21.46 1.46
C TYR A 161 15.16 -22.40 1.87
N SER A 162 16.19 -22.57 1.03
CA SER A 162 17.40 -23.31 1.42
C SER A 162 18.51 -22.35 1.81
N GLU A 163 19.36 -22.76 2.75
CA GLU A 163 20.54 -21.99 3.17
C GLU A 163 21.46 -21.67 1.99
N GLU A 164 21.53 -22.58 1.00
CA GLU A 164 22.32 -22.37 -0.21
C GLU A 164 21.75 -21.28 -1.11
N TYR A 165 20.42 -21.16 -1.19
CA TYR A 165 19.74 -20.09 -1.93
C TYR A 165 20.00 -18.74 -1.25
N ASP A 166 19.80 -18.68 0.07
CA ASP A 166 19.96 -17.43 0.83
C ASP A 166 21.41 -16.95 0.78
N ALA A 167 22.39 -17.84 0.99
CA ALA A 167 23.80 -17.50 0.85
C ALA A 167 24.18 -17.06 -0.57
N TYR A 168 23.55 -17.66 -1.61
CA TYR A 168 23.77 -17.24 -2.99
C TYR A 168 23.25 -15.82 -3.24
N ILE A 169 22.06 -15.48 -2.72
CA ILE A 169 21.47 -14.14 -2.86
C ILE A 169 22.30 -13.12 -2.07
N GLU A 170 22.64 -13.41 -0.81
CA GLU A 170 23.47 -12.55 0.03
C GLU A 170 24.82 -12.22 -0.63
N GLN A 171 25.48 -13.20 -1.22
CA GLN A 171 26.74 -12.98 -1.96
C GLN A 171 26.57 -12.01 -3.15
N LYS A 172 25.37 -11.91 -3.72
CA LYS A 172 25.08 -11.04 -4.86
C LYS A 172 24.70 -9.63 -4.45
N GLN A 173 24.20 -9.45 -3.22
CA GLN A 173 23.55 -8.22 -2.76
C GLN A 173 24.42 -6.99 -3.05
N ASP A 174 25.63 -6.92 -2.52
CA ASP A 174 26.53 -5.76 -2.66
C ASP A 174 26.82 -5.40 -4.14
N ALA A 175 27.00 -6.43 -4.98
CA ALA A 175 27.29 -6.20 -6.39
C ALA A 175 26.08 -5.66 -7.17
N TRP A 176 24.87 -6.07 -6.76
CA TRP A 176 23.63 -5.60 -7.38
C TRP A 176 23.23 -4.23 -6.85
N GLU A 177 23.53 -3.91 -5.60
CA GLU A 177 23.37 -2.56 -5.04
C GLU A 177 24.27 -1.59 -5.81
N ALA A 178 25.55 -1.86 -5.94
CA ALA A 178 26.48 -1.04 -6.70
C ALA A 178 26.05 -0.86 -8.17
N LEU A 179 25.60 -1.94 -8.83
CA LEU A 179 25.11 -1.87 -10.20
C LEU A 179 23.86 -0.97 -10.30
N THR A 180 22.93 -1.12 -9.37
CA THR A 180 21.69 -0.34 -9.39
C THR A 180 21.96 1.15 -9.10
N GLU A 181 22.89 1.45 -8.19
CA GLU A 181 23.35 2.82 -7.93
C GLU A 181 24.00 3.45 -9.17
N ASP A 182 24.90 2.71 -9.86
CA ASP A 182 25.54 3.20 -11.08
C ASP A 182 24.52 3.49 -12.19
N LEU A 183 23.57 2.57 -12.44
CA LEU A 183 22.51 2.76 -13.42
C LEU A 183 21.60 3.94 -13.06
N ALA A 184 21.21 4.06 -11.79
CA ALA A 184 20.36 5.16 -11.32
C ALA A 184 21.09 6.50 -11.43
N ALA A 185 22.39 6.57 -11.14
CA ALA A 185 23.19 7.77 -11.30
C ALA A 185 23.29 8.20 -12.78
N GLU A 186 23.49 7.25 -13.71
CA GLU A 186 23.50 7.52 -15.15
C GLU A 186 22.11 8.01 -15.63
N ARG A 187 21.06 7.34 -15.21
CA ARG A 187 19.67 7.73 -15.52
C ARG A 187 19.34 9.12 -15.00
N TYR A 188 19.72 9.43 -13.75
CA TYR A 188 19.53 10.74 -13.16
C TYR A 188 20.15 11.85 -13.99
N GLN A 189 21.40 11.67 -14.46
CA GLN A 189 22.05 12.65 -15.32
C GLN A 189 21.31 12.81 -16.65
N THR A 190 20.81 11.74 -17.22
CA THR A 190 20.02 11.75 -18.46
C THR A 190 18.72 12.50 -18.25
N VAL A 191 17.89 12.11 -17.26
CA VAL A 191 16.61 12.75 -16.94
C VAL A 191 16.80 14.24 -16.64
N ARG A 192 17.82 14.57 -15.86
CA ARG A 192 18.15 15.96 -15.51
C ARG A 192 18.53 16.78 -16.77
N SER A 193 19.41 16.23 -17.62
CA SER A 193 19.83 16.88 -18.86
C SER A 193 18.67 17.07 -19.83
N GLU A 194 17.78 16.09 -19.96
CA GLU A 194 16.57 16.18 -20.76
C GLU A 194 15.60 17.25 -20.23
N ALA A 195 15.39 17.28 -18.90
CA ALA A 195 14.56 18.28 -18.25
C ALA A 195 15.15 19.71 -18.41
N GLU A 196 16.46 19.86 -18.21
CA GLU A 196 17.16 21.14 -18.46
C GLU A 196 17.02 21.60 -19.92
N THR A 197 17.13 20.68 -20.87
CA THR A 197 16.99 20.97 -22.30
C THR A 197 15.55 21.35 -22.64
N LYS A 198 14.57 20.58 -22.19
CA LYS A 198 13.14 20.92 -22.39
C LYS A 198 12.78 22.27 -21.77
N LEU A 199 13.31 22.56 -20.59
CA LEU A 199 13.10 23.85 -19.92
C LEU A 199 13.74 25.02 -20.70
N ALA A 200 14.97 24.84 -21.19
CA ALA A 200 15.66 25.84 -22.01
C ALA A 200 14.93 26.10 -23.31
N ASP A 201 14.46 25.05 -23.99
CA ASP A 201 13.67 25.16 -25.22
C ASP A 201 12.31 25.84 -24.98
N GLY A 202 11.64 25.46 -23.87
CA GLY A 202 10.39 26.10 -23.46
C GLY A 202 10.55 27.61 -23.19
N LYS A 203 11.63 28.00 -22.48
CA LYS A 203 11.97 29.41 -22.25
C LYS A 203 12.25 30.16 -23.54
N LYS A 204 12.97 29.52 -24.46
CA LYS A 204 13.28 30.11 -25.78
C LYS A 204 11.99 30.29 -26.59
N GLN A 205 11.15 29.29 -26.69
CA GLN A 205 9.87 29.39 -27.41
C GLN A 205 8.96 30.46 -26.79
N LEU A 206 8.92 30.57 -25.46
CA LEU A 206 8.16 31.61 -24.77
C LEU A 206 8.70 33.01 -25.13
N ALA A 207 10.03 33.19 -25.14
CA ALA A 207 10.65 34.47 -25.46
C ALA A 207 10.37 34.88 -26.94
N GLU A 208 10.50 33.93 -27.87
CA GLU A 208 10.20 34.15 -29.29
C GLU A 208 8.71 34.49 -29.48
N LYS A 209 7.81 33.77 -28.84
CA LYS A 209 6.36 34.03 -28.93
C LYS A 209 5.99 35.38 -28.30
N LYS A 210 6.62 35.76 -27.16
CA LYS A 210 6.44 37.08 -26.56
C LYS A 210 6.84 38.21 -27.51
N GLU A 211 7.97 38.08 -28.17
CA GLU A 211 8.47 39.12 -29.09
C GLU A 211 7.60 39.24 -30.34
N GLU A 212 7.24 38.11 -30.93
CA GLU A 212 6.38 38.07 -32.14
C GLU A 212 5.00 38.66 -31.86
N THR A 213 4.30 38.17 -30.84
CA THR A 213 2.93 38.60 -30.52
C THR A 213 2.92 40.04 -30.01
N LYS A 214 3.94 40.46 -29.27
CA LYS A 214 4.08 41.86 -28.83
C LYS A 214 4.24 42.78 -30.03
N SER A 215 5.05 42.40 -31.05
CA SER A 215 5.19 43.17 -32.26
C SER A 215 3.84 43.33 -33.02
N GLN A 216 3.07 42.24 -33.09
CA GLN A 216 1.73 42.25 -33.71
C GLN A 216 0.76 43.17 -32.95
N LEU A 217 0.77 43.10 -31.61
CA LEU A 217 -0.06 43.97 -30.77
C LEU A 217 0.37 45.45 -30.84
N ASP A 218 1.67 45.74 -30.92
CA ASP A 218 2.18 47.12 -31.07
C ASP A 218 1.78 47.70 -32.44
N ASP A 219 1.85 46.87 -33.50
CA ASP A 219 1.38 47.30 -34.84
C ASP A 219 -0.13 47.53 -34.86
N ALA A 220 -0.92 46.65 -34.26
CA ALA A 220 -2.38 46.82 -34.14
C ALA A 220 -2.75 48.06 -33.29
N LYS A 221 -2.02 48.30 -32.21
CA LYS A 221 -2.19 49.50 -31.39
C LYS A 221 -1.91 50.78 -32.18
N LYS A 222 -0.83 50.77 -32.96
CA LYS A 222 -0.50 51.91 -33.84
C LYS A 222 -1.56 52.20 -34.88
N GLN A 223 -2.08 51.14 -35.51
CA GLN A 223 -3.20 51.27 -36.45
C GLN A 223 -4.46 51.87 -35.78
N LEU A 224 -4.72 51.45 -34.56
CA LEU A 224 -5.82 52.01 -33.77
C LEU A 224 -5.61 53.48 -33.38
N GLU A 225 -4.37 53.87 -33.01
CA GLU A 225 -4.04 55.25 -32.76
C GLU A 225 -4.18 56.15 -34.02
N ASP A 226 -3.73 55.64 -35.16
CA ASP A 226 -3.88 56.33 -36.43
C ASP A 226 -5.37 56.48 -36.86
N ALA A 227 -6.14 55.40 -36.69
CA ALA A 227 -7.59 55.41 -36.93
C ALA A 227 -8.32 56.36 -36.00
N LYS A 228 -7.95 56.37 -34.69
CA LYS A 228 -8.48 57.32 -33.73
C LYS A 228 -8.22 58.78 -34.12
N SER A 229 -6.97 59.05 -34.53
CA SER A 229 -6.59 60.43 -34.98
C SER A 229 -7.41 60.85 -36.18
N GLN A 230 -7.63 59.96 -37.16
CA GLN A 230 -8.49 60.23 -38.31
C GLN A 230 -9.93 60.50 -37.92
N ILE A 231 -10.44 59.75 -36.93
CA ILE A 231 -11.79 59.96 -36.40
C ILE A 231 -11.90 61.29 -35.66
N GLU A 232 -10.90 61.67 -34.83
CA GLU A 232 -10.87 62.93 -34.12
C GLU A 232 -10.77 64.12 -35.11
N ASP A 233 -9.99 64.00 -36.17
CA ASP A 233 -9.94 65.02 -37.25
C ASP A 233 -11.27 65.12 -38.02
N GLY A 234 -11.89 63.98 -38.29
CA GLY A 234 -13.20 63.92 -38.86
C GLY A 234 -14.28 64.56 -37.98
N GLU A 235 -14.24 64.27 -36.64
CA GLU A 235 -15.11 64.85 -35.64
C GLU A 235 -14.97 66.38 -35.57
N LYS A 236 -13.71 66.88 -35.66
CA LYS A 236 -13.39 68.30 -35.63
C LYS A 236 -13.93 69.00 -36.87
N GLN A 237 -13.74 68.40 -38.06
CA GLN A 237 -14.34 68.92 -39.30
C GLN A 237 -15.88 68.91 -39.21
N LEU A 238 -16.43 67.94 -38.58
CA LEU A 238 -17.86 67.80 -38.34
C LEU A 238 -18.36 68.85 -37.33
N ALA A 239 -17.62 69.11 -36.25
CA ALA A 239 -17.95 70.13 -35.25
C ALA A 239 -17.88 71.57 -35.85
N ASP A 240 -16.86 71.82 -36.73
CA ASP A 240 -16.75 73.11 -37.42
C ASP A 240 -17.92 73.35 -38.38
N ALA A 241 -18.39 72.31 -39.04
CA ALA A 241 -19.62 72.35 -39.84
C ALA A 241 -20.88 72.61 -38.96
N LYS A 242 -20.86 72.14 -37.74
CA LYS A 242 -21.95 72.35 -36.74
C LYS A 242 -22.05 73.75 -36.17
N LYS A 243 -20.93 74.42 -35.93
CA LYS A 243 -20.92 75.84 -35.53
C LYS A 243 -21.63 76.76 -36.48
N LYS A 244 -21.93 76.30 -37.68
CA LYS A 244 -22.70 77.01 -38.71
C LYS A 244 -24.21 76.77 -38.59
N LEU A 245 -24.62 75.95 -37.68
CA LEU A 245 -26.03 75.55 -37.49
C LEU A 245 -26.56 75.95 -36.12
N GLU A 246 -27.21 77.01 -36.08
CA GLU A 246 -27.65 77.66 -34.83
C GLU A 246 -28.95 77.08 -34.23
N TYR A 247 -29.25 75.79 -34.48
CA TYR A 247 -30.54 75.21 -34.01
C TYR A 247 -30.38 73.87 -33.26
N ALA A 248 -30.79 73.82 -32.06
CA ALA A 248 -31.01 72.76 -31.09
C ALA A 248 -29.90 72.58 -30.04
N PRO A 249 -29.63 73.60 -29.22
CA PRO A 249 -28.68 73.45 -28.12
C PRO A 249 -29.18 72.48 -27.04
N ASP A 250 -30.44 72.54 -26.71
CA ASP A 250 -30.99 71.90 -25.51
C ASP A 250 -31.02 70.36 -25.53
N GLU A 251 -31.30 69.76 -26.68
CA GLU A 251 -31.33 68.29 -26.81
C GLU A 251 -29.93 67.68 -26.85
N LEU A 252 -29.00 68.46 -27.37
CA LEU A 252 -27.59 68.05 -27.48
C LEU A 252 -26.85 68.22 -26.15
N GLU A 253 -27.14 69.28 -25.41
CA GLU A 253 -26.59 69.52 -24.09
C GLU A 253 -27.01 68.42 -23.10
N LYS A 254 -28.29 68.00 -23.18
CA LYS A 254 -28.78 66.87 -22.36
C LYS A 254 -28.08 65.53 -22.67
N LYS A 255 -27.86 65.26 -23.95
CA LYS A 255 -27.15 64.04 -24.35
C LYS A 255 -25.65 64.09 -24.02
N GLU A 256 -25.03 65.27 -24.08
CA GLU A 256 -23.66 65.49 -23.61
C GLU A 256 -23.52 65.23 -22.11
N ALA A 257 -24.48 65.67 -21.32
CA ALA A 257 -24.52 65.44 -19.91
C ALA A 257 -24.67 63.93 -19.54
N GLU A 258 -25.55 63.23 -20.20
CA GLU A 258 -25.71 61.76 -20.02
C GLU A 258 -24.45 60.95 -20.37
N LEU A 259 -23.71 61.40 -21.42
CA LEU A 259 -22.45 60.76 -21.84
C LEU A 259 -21.31 61.03 -20.85
N THR A 260 -21.25 62.24 -20.26
CA THR A 260 -20.27 62.61 -19.29
C THR A 260 -20.42 61.80 -17.96
N GLU A 261 -21.67 61.53 -17.58
CA GLU A 261 -21.99 60.68 -16.43
C GLU A 261 -21.54 59.23 -16.64
N ALA A 262 -21.79 58.71 -17.88
CA ALA A 262 -21.34 57.35 -18.26
C ALA A 262 -19.80 57.22 -18.33
N GLU A 263 -19.08 58.27 -18.75
CA GLU A 263 -17.62 58.33 -18.74
C GLU A 263 -17.06 58.23 -17.31
N LYS A 264 -17.69 58.93 -16.37
CA LYS A 264 -17.28 58.92 -14.98
C LYS A 264 -17.46 57.52 -14.33
N ALA A 265 -18.54 56.84 -14.65
CA ALA A 265 -18.77 55.49 -14.19
C ALA A 265 -17.77 54.46 -14.72
N ILE A 266 -17.28 54.65 -15.93
CA ILE A 266 -16.24 53.79 -16.53
C ILE A 266 -14.88 54.06 -15.88
N GLN A 267 -14.56 55.30 -15.61
CA GLN A 267 -13.28 55.68 -14.98
C GLN A 267 -13.14 55.17 -13.54
N GLU A 268 -14.26 55.12 -12.81
CA GLU A 268 -14.33 54.48 -11.50
C GLU A 268 -14.07 52.97 -11.57
N LYS A 269 -14.61 52.28 -12.57
CA LYS A 269 -14.37 50.87 -12.81
C LYS A 269 -12.93 50.56 -13.24
N GLU A 270 -12.32 51.43 -14.03
CA GLU A 270 -10.91 51.30 -14.46
C GLU A 270 -9.93 51.42 -13.28
N THR A 271 -10.19 52.36 -12.38
CA THR A 271 -9.42 52.54 -11.15
C THR A 271 -9.52 51.33 -10.20
N GLN A 272 -10.68 50.72 -10.14
CA GLN A 272 -10.89 49.47 -9.37
C GLN A 272 -10.11 48.30 -9.97
N LEU A 273 -10.01 48.18 -11.27
CA LEU A 273 -9.27 47.12 -11.95
C LEU A 273 -7.76 47.29 -11.79
N ASP A 274 -7.23 48.52 -11.88
CA ASP A 274 -5.82 48.80 -11.65
C ASP A 274 -5.40 48.54 -10.20
N GLN A 275 -6.29 48.80 -9.23
CA GLN A 275 -6.05 48.44 -7.83
C GLN A 275 -6.00 46.92 -7.63
N ALA A 276 -6.81 46.16 -8.35
CA ALA A 276 -6.80 44.70 -8.31
C ALA A 276 -5.49 44.11 -8.88
N GLU A 277 -4.96 44.72 -9.93
CA GLU A 277 -3.69 44.29 -10.55
C GLU A 277 -2.47 44.55 -9.63
N VAL A 278 -2.46 45.70 -8.93
CA VAL A 278 -1.44 46.01 -7.94
C VAL A 278 -1.52 45.08 -6.73
N ALA A 279 -2.71 44.72 -6.27
CA ALA A 279 -2.93 43.75 -5.20
C ALA A 279 -2.42 42.34 -5.55
N LEU A 280 -2.59 41.91 -6.80
CA LEU A 280 -2.02 40.67 -7.32
C LEU A 280 -0.48 40.68 -7.36
N GLY A 281 0.12 41.83 -7.72
CA GLY A 281 1.60 41.98 -7.76
C GLY A 281 2.26 41.98 -6.36
N ILE A 282 1.60 42.51 -5.37
CA ILE A 282 2.09 42.54 -3.98
C ILE A 282 1.90 41.17 -3.29
N GLY A 283 0.83 40.44 -3.60
CA GLY A 283 0.54 39.11 -3.06
C GLY A 283 1.59 38.04 -3.42
N TYR A 284 2.26 38.22 -4.55
CA TYR A 284 3.36 37.34 -4.98
C TYR A 284 4.58 37.43 -4.04
N ALA A 285 4.78 38.56 -3.38
CA ALA A 285 5.92 38.80 -2.49
C ALA A 285 5.67 38.44 -1.01
N GLN A 286 4.43 38.24 -0.58
CA GLN A 286 4.07 38.08 0.84
C GLN A 286 3.21 36.85 1.22
N GLY A 287 2.95 35.92 0.29
CA GLY A 287 2.29 34.64 0.62
C GLY A 287 0.77 34.61 0.44
N VAL A 288 0.33 33.49 0.00
CA VAL A 288 -0.98 33.12 -0.57
C VAL A 288 -2.23 33.51 0.23
N GLY A 289 -2.10 33.71 1.53
CA GLY A 289 -3.26 33.97 2.40
C GLY A 289 -3.90 35.37 2.28
N GLN A 290 -3.18 36.38 1.78
CA GLN A 290 -3.71 37.74 1.63
C GLN A 290 -4.36 37.97 0.27
N ILE A 291 -3.95 37.24 -0.74
CA ILE A 291 -4.50 37.33 -2.11
C ILE A 291 -5.97 36.89 -2.14
N GLN A 292 -6.31 35.82 -1.45
CA GLN A 292 -7.68 35.29 -1.39
C GLN A 292 -8.67 36.33 -0.80
N LYS A 293 -8.22 37.09 0.17
CA LYS A 293 -9.04 38.12 0.84
C LYS A 293 -9.25 39.36 -0.03
N ALA A 294 -8.23 39.75 -0.80
CA ALA A 294 -8.33 40.89 -1.71
C ALA A 294 -9.20 40.57 -2.96
N LEU A 295 -9.07 39.36 -3.51
CA LEU A 295 -9.87 38.92 -4.68
C LEU A 295 -11.34 38.68 -4.34
N ASN A 296 -11.66 38.14 -3.17
CA ASN A 296 -13.05 38.01 -2.73
C ASN A 296 -13.72 39.39 -2.55
N GLY A 297 -12.98 40.37 -2.02
CA GLY A 297 -13.46 41.74 -1.91
C GLY A 297 -13.68 42.45 -3.27
N ILE A 298 -12.92 42.08 -4.28
CA ILE A 298 -13.04 42.64 -5.64
C ILE A 298 -14.13 41.92 -6.45
N SER A 299 -14.25 40.61 -6.30
CA SER A 299 -15.31 39.82 -6.92
C SER A 299 -16.70 40.19 -6.38
N GLU A 300 -16.82 40.46 -5.08
CA GLU A 300 -18.08 40.97 -4.49
C GLU A 300 -18.40 42.39 -4.95
N GLY A 301 -17.41 43.26 -5.20
CA GLY A 301 -17.60 44.60 -5.71
C GLY A 301 -17.90 44.69 -7.21
N LEU A 302 -17.47 43.73 -8.02
CA LEU A 302 -17.69 43.69 -9.46
C LEU A 302 -18.94 42.92 -9.87
N PHE A 303 -19.43 42.00 -9.03
CA PHE A 303 -20.53 41.08 -9.35
C PHE A 303 -21.71 41.12 -8.38
N SER A 304 -21.72 42.08 -7.44
CA SER A 304 -22.83 42.24 -6.49
C SER A 304 -23.94 43.10 -7.06
N GLU A 305 -24.60 42.61 -8.07
CA GLU A 305 -26.03 42.83 -8.26
C GLU A 305 -26.67 41.46 -8.54
N ASN A 306 -26.99 40.79 -7.51
CA ASN A 306 -28.15 39.95 -7.28
C ASN A 306 -27.86 38.90 -6.23
N GLY A 307 -28.58 39.01 -5.26
CA GLY A 307 -28.96 38.36 -4.08
C GLY A 307 -28.74 36.86 -3.88
N ASP A 308 -28.49 36.65 -2.69
CA ASP A 308 -29.05 35.64 -1.78
C ASP A 308 -28.32 34.30 -1.62
N GLN A 309 -27.85 34.16 -0.40
CA GLN A 309 -27.77 33.00 0.50
C GLN A 309 -27.11 31.70 0.04
N GLY A 310 -26.15 31.31 0.84
CA GLY A 310 -25.90 29.86 1.04
C GLY A 310 -24.51 29.44 1.52
N ASN A 311 -24.31 29.54 2.77
CA ASN A 311 -23.59 28.62 3.68
C ASN A 311 -22.45 27.71 3.17
N GLY A 312 -21.31 27.96 3.70
CA GLY A 312 -20.47 27.04 4.50
C GLY A 312 -19.85 25.82 3.89
N ALA A 313 -18.56 25.84 3.81
CA ALA A 313 -17.72 24.76 4.36
C ALA A 313 -16.22 25.11 4.22
N ALA A 314 -15.57 25.25 5.37
CA ALA A 314 -14.11 25.35 5.43
C ALA A 314 -13.49 23.95 5.35
N GLY A 315 -12.68 23.71 4.32
CA GLY A 315 -11.81 22.54 4.24
C GLY A 315 -10.36 22.95 4.50
N SER A 316 -9.72 22.25 5.38
CA SER A 316 -8.32 22.46 5.79
C SER A 316 -7.35 21.97 4.71
N PHE A 317 -6.34 22.76 4.42
CA PHE A 317 -5.31 22.46 3.43
C PHE A 317 -3.98 22.06 4.09
N SER A 318 -3.34 21.04 3.53
CA SER A 318 -1.96 20.67 3.82
C SER A 318 -0.99 21.53 3.03
N SER A 319 0.15 21.86 3.62
CA SER A 319 1.08 22.90 3.14
C SER A 319 1.80 22.61 1.81
N GLY A 320 1.64 21.42 1.24
CA GLY A 320 2.19 21.07 -0.08
C GLY A 320 1.24 21.39 -1.23
N ASP A 321 -0.05 21.20 -1.01
CA ASP A 321 -1.09 21.40 -2.03
C ASP A 321 -1.49 22.86 -2.16
N ALA A 322 -1.29 23.66 -1.11
CA ALA A 322 -1.66 25.08 -1.09
C ALA A 322 -0.86 25.94 -2.07
N LEU A 323 0.36 25.56 -2.47
CA LEU A 323 1.15 26.33 -3.43
C LEU A 323 0.74 26.05 -4.89
N ALA A 324 0.30 24.84 -5.19
CA ALA A 324 -0.21 24.49 -6.52
C ALA A 324 -1.59 25.12 -6.76
N ASP A 325 -2.45 25.08 -5.73
CA ASP A 325 -3.78 25.70 -5.77
C ASP A 325 -3.72 27.23 -5.84
N ALA A 326 -2.78 27.85 -5.14
CA ALA A 326 -2.55 29.30 -5.20
C ALA A 326 -2.06 29.77 -6.58
N GLY A 327 -1.27 28.97 -7.27
CA GLY A 327 -0.85 29.27 -8.64
C GLY A 327 -2.04 29.26 -9.61
N SER A 328 -2.98 28.32 -9.44
CA SER A 328 -4.23 28.23 -10.22
C SER A 328 -5.14 29.42 -9.97
N GLN A 329 -5.31 29.80 -8.70
CA GLN A 329 -6.17 30.93 -8.31
C GLN A 329 -5.62 32.29 -8.79
N ILE A 330 -4.32 32.44 -8.88
CA ILE A 330 -3.68 33.64 -9.47
C ILE A 330 -3.89 33.68 -10.99
N ALA A 331 -3.89 32.53 -11.66
CA ALA A 331 -4.17 32.47 -13.08
C ALA A 331 -5.61 32.86 -13.38
N ASP A 332 -6.57 32.35 -12.61
CA ASP A 332 -7.98 32.69 -12.76
C ASP A 332 -8.25 34.19 -12.45
N ALA A 333 -7.57 34.73 -11.47
CA ALA A 333 -7.73 36.15 -11.13
C ALA A 333 -7.18 37.09 -12.21
N LYS A 334 -6.05 36.75 -12.86
CA LYS A 334 -5.55 37.52 -13.99
C LYS A 334 -6.45 37.42 -15.21
N ALA A 335 -7.06 36.24 -15.43
CA ALA A 335 -8.08 36.07 -16.48
C ALA A 335 -9.31 36.97 -16.24
N GLN A 336 -9.77 37.05 -14.99
CA GLN A 336 -10.87 37.95 -14.62
C GLN A 336 -10.53 39.45 -14.80
N ILE A 337 -9.31 39.87 -14.49
CA ILE A 337 -8.83 41.24 -14.74
C ILE A 337 -8.77 41.53 -16.23
N ALA A 338 -8.34 40.57 -17.05
CA ALA A 338 -8.31 40.73 -18.51
C ALA A 338 -9.73 40.86 -19.10
N ASP A 339 -10.67 40.07 -18.62
CA ASP A 339 -12.08 40.15 -19.01
C ASP A 339 -12.74 41.50 -18.58
N GLY A 340 -12.44 41.94 -17.35
CA GLY A 340 -12.91 43.26 -16.87
C GLY A 340 -12.39 44.43 -17.71
N ARG A 341 -11.14 44.37 -18.22
CA ARG A 341 -10.58 45.37 -19.15
C ARG A 341 -11.29 45.35 -20.49
N ALA A 342 -11.65 44.16 -21.00
CA ALA A 342 -12.40 44.01 -22.21
C ALA A 342 -13.80 44.66 -22.12
N GLN A 343 -14.48 44.45 -21.00
CA GLN A 343 -15.80 45.06 -20.75
C GLN A 343 -15.75 46.60 -20.63
N ILE A 344 -14.72 47.14 -19.97
CA ILE A 344 -14.52 48.59 -19.85
C ILE A 344 -14.27 49.21 -21.23
N ALA A 345 -13.51 48.54 -22.06
CA ALA A 345 -13.22 49.02 -23.39
C ALA A 345 -14.46 49.01 -24.31
N GLU A 346 -15.30 47.99 -24.22
CA GLU A 346 -16.58 47.98 -24.94
C GLU A 346 -17.52 49.08 -24.51
N ALA A 347 -17.57 49.37 -23.20
CA ALA A 347 -18.35 50.52 -22.65
C ALA A 347 -17.76 51.87 -23.12
N LYS A 348 -16.43 52.03 -23.21
CA LYS A 348 -15.79 53.21 -23.80
C LYS A 348 -16.23 53.38 -25.27
N LYS A 349 -16.33 52.25 -26.00
CA LYS A 349 -16.81 52.26 -27.40
C LYS A 349 -18.23 52.75 -27.53
N GLN A 350 -19.12 52.35 -26.63
CA GLN A 350 -20.51 52.85 -26.63
C GLN A 350 -20.56 54.35 -26.36
N ILE A 351 -19.70 54.85 -25.48
CA ILE A 351 -19.60 56.29 -25.17
C ILE A 351 -19.06 57.03 -26.37
N GLU A 352 -18.07 56.53 -27.03
CA GLU A 352 -17.48 57.16 -28.21
C GLU A 352 -18.46 57.14 -29.40
N SER A 353 -19.21 56.05 -29.51
CA SER A 353 -20.34 56.00 -30.46
C SER A 353 -21.44 57.06 -30.17
N GLY A 354 -21.72 57.29 -28.88
CA GLY A 354 -22.63 58.32 -28.44
C GLY A 354 -22.16 59.73 -28.74
N LYS A 355 -20.88 60.03 -28.52
CA LYS A 355 -20.28 61.31 -28.90
C LYS A 355 -20.36 61.55 -30.42
N SER A 356 -20.19 60.49 -31.20
CA SER A 356 -20.36 60.55 -32.64
C SER A 356 -21.80 60.81 -33.09
N ALA A 357 -22.79 60.23 -32.40
CA ALA A 357 -24.20 60.46 -32.69
C ALA A 357 -24.60 61.92 -32.47
N ILE A 358 -24.05 62.52 -31.38
CA ILE A 358 -24.28 63.95 -31.10
C ILE A 358 -23.58 64.80 -32.16
N ALA A 359 -22.39 64.44 -32.58
CA ALA A 359 -21.67 65.11 -33.63
C ALA A 359 -22.46 65.06 -34.98
N LYS A 360 -23.13 63.92 -35.27
CA LYS A 360 -23.96 63.76 -36.46
C LYS A 360 -25.19 64.71 -36.45
N ALA A 361 -25.83 64.82 -35.30
CA ALA A 361 -27.03 65.64 -35.18
C ALA A 361 -26.73 67.13 -35.38
N LYS A 362 -25.54 67.62 -35.04
CA LYS A 362 -25.13 69.02 -35.25
C LYS A 362 -24.91 69.36 -36.73
N LYS A 363 -24.64 68.35 -37.56
CA LYS A 363 -24.32 68.52 -38.96
C LYS A 363 -25.49 68.38 -39.91
N GLN A 364 -26.50 67.72 -39.47
CA GLN A 364 -27.71 67.48 -40.29
C GLN A 364 -28.56 68.69 -40.59
N LEU A 365 -28.18 69.84 -40.09
CA LEU A 365 -29.10 70.93 -40.06
C LEU A 365 -29.04 71.92 -41.23
N GLU A 366 -28.03 72.03 -42.00
CA GLU A 366 -28.16 73.06 -43.01
C GLU A 366 -27.51 72.95 -44.40
N GLU A 367 -26.30 72.88 -44.64
CA GLU A 367 -25.81 73.41 -45.85
C GLU A 367 -25.65 72.59 -47.10
N SER A 368 -25.70 71.47 -47.06
CA SER A 368 -25.63 70.55 -48.21
C SER A 368 -25.86 69.16 -47.66
N LYS A 369 -27.05 68.75 -47.66
CA LYS A 369 -27.47 67.39 -47.24
C LYS A 369 -26.56 66.31 -47.87
N THR A 370 -25.97 66.57 -48.97
CA THR A 370 -25.08 65.61 -49.68
C THR A 370 -23.68 65.57 -49.05
N GLN A 371 -23.03 66.68 -48.76
CA GLN A 371 -21.65 66.71 -48.17
C GLN A 371 -21.66 66.27 -46.73
N ILE A 372 -22.71 66.51 -46.03
CA ILE A 372 -22.87 66.07 -44.65
C ILE A 372 -23.10 64.54 -44.63
N ALA A 373 -24.01 64.04 -45.47
CA ALA A 373 -24.31 62.63 -45.54
C ALA A 373 -23.06 61.76 -45.95
N GLU A 374 -22.24 62.26 -46.90
CA GLU A 374 -21.01 61.61 -47.29
C GLU A 374 -19.96 61.57 -46.19
N LYS A 375 -19.74 62.75 -45.55
CA LYS A 375 -18.80 62.79 -44.40
C LYS A 375 -19.30 62.03 -43.19
N GLU A 376 -20.61 61.99 -42.95
CA GLU A 376 -21.22 61.16 -41.92
C GLU A 376 -21.00 59.65 -42.20
N ALA A 377 -21.17 59.23 -43.45
CA ALA A 377 -20.94 57.86 -43.84
C ALA A 377 -19.45 57.47 -43.67
N GLU A 378 -18.54 58.31 -44.20
CA GLU A 378 -17.08 58.07 -44.04
C GLU A 378 -16.67 58.00 -42.57
N LEU A 379 -17.18 58.86 -41.71
CA LEU A 379 -16.87 58.88 -40.29
C LEU A 379 -17.50 57.67 -39.58
N SER A 380 -18.71 57.25 -39.96
CA SER A 380 -19.39 56.09 -39.45
C SER A 380 -18.60 54.80 -39.78
N ASP A 381 -18.14 54.68 -41.03
CA ASP A 381 -17.33 53.55 -41.47
C ASP A 381 -15.98 53.48 -40.74
N ALA A 382 -15.32 54.68 -40.64
CA ALA A 382 -14.05 54.77 -39.91
C ALA A 382 -14.22 54.39 -38.42
N LYS A 383 -15.34 54.80 -37.81
CA LYS A 383 -15.65 54.39 -36.43
C LYS A 383 -15.94 52.91 -36.25
N THR A 384 -16.69 52.35 -37.18
CA THR A 384 -16.95 50.89 -37.17
C THR A 384 -15.63 50.12 -37.31
N GLN A 385 -14.77 50.51 -38.24
CA GLN A 385 -13.46 49.91 -38.41
C GLN A 385 -12.56 50.08 -37.19
N TYR A 386 -12.60 51.24 -36.52
CA TYR A 386 -11.88 51.49 -35.30
C TYR A 386 -12.39 50.61 -34.15
N GLU A 387 -13.70 50.51 -34.01
CA GLU A 387 -14.30 49.69 -32.95
C GLU A 387 -14.07 48.19 -33.14
N ASP A 388 -14.16 47.71 -34.39
CA ASP A 388 -13.85 46.33 -34.76
C ASP A 388 -12.36 46.01 -34.49
N GLY A 389 -11.47 46.91 -34.96
CA GLY A 389 -10.04 46.76 -34.70
C GLY A 389 -9.67 46.87 -33.22
N LYS A 390 -10.37 47.70 -32.44
CA LYS A 390 -10.19 47.79 -31.01
C LYS A 390 -10.59 46.52 -30.31
N LYS A 391 -11.72 45.94 -30.69
CA LYS A 391 -12.18 44.66 -30.16
C LYS A 391 -11.19 43.54 -30.50
N GLU A 392 -10.71 43.48 -31.73
CA GLU A 392 -9.72 42.51 -32.17
C GLU A 392 -8.40 42.64 -31.38
N TYR A 393 -7.96 43.88 -31.11
CA TYR A 393 -6.79 44.16 -30.29
C TYR A 393 -6.98 43.67 -28.82
N GLU A 394 -8.16 43.93 -28.25
CA GLU A 394 -8.46 43.55 -26.85
C GLU A 394 -8.61 42.03 -26.69
N ASP A 395 -9.29 41.37 -27.60
CA ASP A 395 -9.38 39.92 -27.68
C ASP A 395 -7.99 39.28 -27.87
N GLY A 396 -7.15 39.88 -28.76
CA GLY A 396 -5.78 39.46 -28.96
C GLY A 396 -4.89 39.64 -27.70
N LEU A 397 -5.07 40.75 -26.98
CA LEU A 397 -4.34 41.04 -25.74
C LEU A 397 -4.75 40.05 -24.60
N SER A 398 -6.04 39.75 -24.51
CA SER A 398 -6.55 38.76 -23.54
C SER A 398 -5.96 37.39 -23.83
N THR A 399 -6.04 36.94 -25.07
CA THR A 399 -5.49 35.65 -25.50
C THR A 399 -3.97 35.57 -25.24
N TYR A 400 -3.24 36.65 -25.58
CA TYR A 400 -1.80 36.74 -25.33
C TYR A 400 -1.48 36.58 -23.85
N ASN A 401 -2.18 37.29 -22.97
CA ASN A 401 -1.94 37.22 -21.54
C ASN A 401 -2.21 35.81 -20.97
N GLU A 402 -3.31 35.18 -21.39
CA GLU A 402 -3.65 33.82 -20.95
C GLU A 402 -2.61 32.78 -21.41
N GLU A 403 -2.18 32.87 -22.68
CA GLU A 403 -1.17 31.94 -23.21
C GLU A 403 0.21 32.12 -22.55
N ILE A 404 0.61 33.36 -22.32
CA ILE A 404 1.88 33.66 -21.63
C ILE A 404 1.83 33.16 -20.19
N GLU A 405 0.74 33.42 -19.48
CA GLU A 405 0.59 32.96 -18.10
C GLU A 405 0.64 31.42 -17.98
N LYS A 406 -0.06 30.72 -18.88
CA LYS A 406 0.00 29.25 -18.94
C LYS A 406 1.42 28.74 -19.24
N ALA A 407 2.13 29.40 -20.13
CA ALA A 407 3.50 29.03 -20.47
C ALA A 407 4.49 29.34 -19.35
N GLU A 408 4.36 30.51 -18.69
CA GLU A 408 5.17 30.88 -17.52
C GLU A 408 4.93 29.92 -16.36
N LYS A 409 3.70 29.54 -16.11
CA LYS A 409 3.37 28.54 -15.09
C LYS A 409 4.06 27.22 -15.39
N LYS A 410 3.95 26.68 -16.62
CA LYS A 410 4.63 25.43 -17.02
C LYS A 410 6.15 25.51 -16.83
N ILE A 411 6.76 26.63 -17.18
CA ILE A 411 8.20 26.85 -16.98
C ILE A 411 8.54 26.90 -15.47
N SER A 412 7.75 27.62 -14.68
CA SER A 412 7.94 27.72 -13.23
C SER A 412 7.78 26.34 -12.53
N ASP A 413 6.79 25.57 -12.95
CA ASP A 413 6.57 24.21 -12.43
C ASP A 413 7.74 23.30 -12.84
N GLY A 414 8.22 23.38 -14.08
CA GLY A 414 9.40 22.65 -14.54
C GLY A 414 10.69 23.06 -13.80
N GLU A 415 10.89 24.34 -13.51
CA GLU A 415 12.03 24.82 -12.68
C GLU A 415 11.96 24.29 -11.25
N LYS A 416 10.76 24.22 -10.69
CA LYS A 416 10.52 23.68 -9.35
C LYS A 416 10.82 22.19 -9.32
N THR A 417 10.30 21.43 -10.26
CA THR A 417 10.54 19.97 -10.40
C THR A 417 12.06 19.71 -10.54
N LEU A 418 12.73 20.44 -11.41
CA LEU A 418 14.18 20.28 -11.61
C LEU A 418 15.00 20.63 -10.35
N LYS A 419 14.56 21.61 -9.58
CA LYS A 419 15.24 22.00 -8.32
C LYS A 419 14.95 21.01 -7.18
N GLU A 420 13.79 20.40 -7.19
CA GLU A 420 13.35 19.39 -6.21
C GLU A 420 13.87 18.00 -6.55
N LEU A 421 14.40 17.80 -7.76
CA LEU A 421 15.01 16.55 -8.19
C LEU A 421 16.23 16.23 -7.30
N LYS A 422 16.10 15.21 -6.46
CA LYS A 422 17.15 14.75 -5.54
C LYS A 422 18.02 13.71 -6.22
N ASP A 423 19.18 13.45 -5.61
CA ASP A 423 19.97 12.29 -5.99
C ASP A 423 19.12 11.02 -5.86
N PRO A 424 19.27 10.05 -6.76
CA PRO A 424 18.40 8.87 -6.77
C PRO A 424 18.67 7.97 -5.58
N ASP A 425 17.61 7.53 -4.93
CA ASP A 425 17.65 6.42 -3.98
C ASP A 425 17.38 5.11 -4.72
N THR A 426 18.13 4.07 -4.38
CA THR A 426 18.02 2.76 -5.00
C THR A 426 17.81 1.67 -3.96
N TYR A 427 17.07 0.63 -4.34
CA TYR A 427 16.78 -0.49 -3.45
C TYR A 427 16.94 -1.80 -4.22
N VAL A 428 17.70 -2.71 -3.65
CA VAL A 428 17.80 -4.10 -4.12
C VAL A 428 17.07 -4.98 -3.10
N LEU A 429 15.86 -5.37 -3.45
CA LEU A 429 14.95 -6.09 -2.57
C LEU A 429 14.96 -7.58 -2.89
N GLY A 430 15.34 -8.39 -1.91
CA GLY A 430 15.26 -9.84 -1.98
C GLY A 430 13.81 -10.34 -1.84
N ARG A 431 13.65 -11.67 -1.81
CA ARG A 431 12.35 -12.29 -1.53
C ARG A 431 11.94 -12.14 -0.07
N ASP A 432 12.90 -11.96 0.81
CA ASP A 432 12.77 -11.69 2.24
C ASP A 432 12.01 -10.38 2.56
N THR A 433 11.94 -9.47 1.61
CA THR A 433 11.08 -8.28 1.72
C THR A 433 9.61 -8.53 1.35
N ASN A 434 9.32 -9.67 0.71
CA ASN A 434 7.93 -10.05 0.40
C ASN A 434 7.28 -10.70 1.61
N VAL A 435 6.32 -10.02 2.20
CA VAL A 435 5.60 -10.46 3.41
C VAL A 435 5.02 -11.88 3.25
N GLY A 436 4.43 -12.18 2.08
CA GLY A 436 3.88 -13.50 1.80
C GLY A 436 4.93 -14.61 1.78
N TYR A 437 6.12 -14.31 1.27
CA TYR A 437 7.25 -15.25 1.25
C TYR A 437 7.75 -15.55 2.67
N VAL A 438 8.00 -14.51 3.47
CA VAL A 438 8.52 -14.63 4.85
C VAL A 438 7.50 -15.29 5.77
N CYS A 439 6.23 -14.92 5.66
CA CYS A 439 5.19 -15.56 6.48
C CYS A 439 5.04 -17.05 6.14
N PHE A 440 5.09 -17.41 4.86
CA PHE A 440 5.00 -18.82 4.47
C PHE A 440 6.20 -19.62 4.97
N GLU A 441 7.40 -19.06 4.92
CA GLU A 441 8.61 -19.65 5.50
C GLU A 441 8.44 -19.88 7.01
N SER A 442 8.01 -18.85 7.74
CA SER A 442 7.76 -18.93 9.18
C SER A 442 6.71 -19.99 9.53
N ASP A 443 5.57 -19.99 8.83
CA ASP A 443 4.50 -20.95 9.06
C ASP A 443 4.95 -22.38 8.70
N SER A 444 5.68 -22.54 7.59
CA SER A 444 6.28 -23.82 7.20
C SER A 444 7.28 -24.31 8.24
N GLY A 445 8.13 -23.42 8.76
CA GLY A 445 9.07 -23.73 9.84
C GLY A 445 8.40 -24.16 11.14
N ILE A 446 7.22 -23.61 11.46
CA ILE A 446 6.42 -24.07 12.60
C ILE A 446 5.97 -25.53 12.38
N VAL A 447 5.49 -25.87 11.18
CA VAL A 447 5.08 -27.25 10.87
C VAL A 447 6.26 -28.19 10.88
N ASP A 448 7.43 -27.76 10.38
CA ASP A 448 8.67 -28.53 10.40
C ASP A 448 9.11 -28.81 11.84
N GLY A 449 9.13 -27.80 12.71
CA GLY A 449 9.42 -27.96 14.14
C GLY A 449 8.47 -28.93 14.85
N VAL A 450 7.19 -28.94 14.48
CA VAL A 450 6.22 -29.94 14.95
C VAL A 450 6.57 -31.32 14.42
N ALA A 451 6.94 -31.43 13.11
CA ALA A 451 7.31 -32.69 12.47
C ALA A 451 8.61 -33.29 13.04
N ASP A 452 9.51 -32.54 13.57
CA ASP A 452 10.73 -33.02 14.23
C ASP A 452 10.46 -33.62 15.61
N VAL A 453 9.59 -33.01 16.38
CA VAL A 453 9.35 -33.38 17.78
C VAL A 453 8.33 -34.52 17.92
N PHE A 454 7.20 -34.43 17.24
CA PHE A 454 6.08 -35.38 17.41
C PHE A 454 6.43 -36.84 17.07
N PRO A 455 7.18 -37.16 16.01
CA PRO A 455 7.53 -38.54 15.68
C PRO A 455 8.30 -39.25 16.79
N ILE A 456 9.16 -38.55 17.54
CA ILE A 456 9.92 -39.11 18.66
C ILE A 456 8.94 -39.69 19.69
N PHE A 457 7.91 -38.94 20.05
CA PHE A 457 6.88 -39.41 20.99
C PHE A 457 6.05 -40.55 20.47
N PHE A 458 5.67 -40.50 19.15
CA PHE A 458 4.93 -41.58 18.52
C PHE A 458 5.73 -42.88 18.49
N PHE A 459 7.00 -42.83 18.12
CA PHE A 459 7.87 -44.01 18.10
C PHE A 459 8.11 -44.55 19.53
N LEU A 460 8.23 -43.69 20.53
CA LEU A 460 8.36 -44.12 21.93
C LEU A 460 7.10 -44.82 22.38
N VAL A 461 5.91 -44.26 22.10
CA VAL A 461 4.64 -44.89 22.41
C VAL A 461 4.45 -46.20 21.65
N ALA A 462 4.79 -46.24 20.36
CA ALA A 462 4.73 -47.44 19.54
C ALA A 462 5.65 -48.54 20.09
N ALA A 463 6.88 -48.22 20.50
CA ALA A 463 7.83 -49.14 21.14
C ALA A 463 7.27 -49.69 22.44
N LEU A 464 6.69 -48.83 23.27
CA LEU A 464 6.09 -49.21 24.54
C LEU A 464 4.88 -50.15 24.36
N VAL A 465 4.02 -49.87 23.41
CA VAL A 465 2.89 -50.73 23.04
C VAL A 465 3.40 -52.07 22.52
N CYS A 466 4.43 -52.04 21.65
CA CYS A 466 5.04 -53.25 21.11
C CYS A 466 5.63 -54.10 22.23
N VAL A 467 6.42 -53.54 23.16
CA VAL A 467 6.96 -54.23 24.33
C VAL A 467 5.84 -54.86 25.18
N THR A 468 4.78 -54.11 25.40
CA THR A 468 3.64 -54.61 26.23
C THR A 468 2.95 -55.78 25.56
N THR A 469 2.67 -55.66 24.27
CA THR A 469 1.99 -56.68 23.46
C THR A 469 2.84 -57.95 23.30
N MET A 470 4.14 -57.75 23.00
CA MET A 470 5.07 -58.86 22.81
C MET A 470 5.38 -59.58 24.13
N ASN A 471 5.56 -58.87 25.24
CA ASN A 471 5.71 -59.52 26.55
C ASN A 471 4.48 -60.36 26.89
N ARG A 472 3.27 -59.88 26.65
CA ARG A 472 2.03 -60.62 26.85
C ARG A 472 1.95 -61.84 25.95
N MET A 473 2.21 -61.72 24.65
CA MET A 473 2.22 -62.81 23.67
C MET A 473 3.22 -63.88 24.06
N VAL A 474 4.44 -63.49 24.43
CA VAL A 474 5.50 -64.41 24.84
C VAL A 474 5.14 -65.13 26.14
N GLU A 475 4.55 -64.44 27.11
CA GLU A 475 4.07 -65.06 28.35
C GLU A 475 2.90 -66.03 28.09
N GLU A 476 1.97 -65.71 27.23
CA GLU A 476 0.83 -66.60 26.83
C GLU A 476 1.34 -67.86 26.08
N GLN A 477 2.38 -67.69 25.27
CA GLN A 477 2.99 -68.82 24.50
C GLN A 477 4.18 -69.50 25.23
N ARG A 478 4.41 -69.17 26.52
CA ARG A 478 5.56 -69.66 27.30
C ARG A 478 5.68 -71.19 27.29
N THR A 479 4.56 -71.90 27.42
CA THR A 479 4.52 -73.39 27.36
C THR A 479 4.92 -73.90 26.00
N GLN A 480 4.50 -73.24 24.92
CA GLN A 480 4.92 -73.60 23.57
C GLN A 480 6.39 -73.38 23.33
N ILE A 481 6.95 -72.25 23.82
CA ILE A 481 8.37 -71.97 23.81
C ILE A 481 9.16 -73.07 24.55
N GLY A 482 8.68 -73.49 25.74
CA GLY A 482 9.26 -74.56 26.53
C GLY A 482 9.25 -75.88 25.80
N VAL A 483 8.17 -76.25 25.14
CA VAL A 483 8.05 -77.48 24.31
C VAL A 483 9.01 -77.44 23.13
N LEU A 484 9.07 -76.35 22.38
CA LEU A 484 10.00 -76.19 21.25
C LEU A 484 11.45 -76.29 21.70
N LYS A 485 11.79 -75.70 22.86
CA LYS A 485 13.13 -75.81 23.47
C LYS A 485 13.45 -77.22 23.94
N ALA A 486 12.46 -77.94 24.51
CA ALA A 486 12.60 -79.33 24.89
C ALA A 486 12.77 -80.29 23.69
N LEU A 487 12.19 -79.96 22.52
CA LEU A 487 12.34 -80.65 21.25
C LEU A 487 13.68 -80.37 20.57
N GLY A 488 14.55 -79.51 21.15
CA GLY A 488 15.88 -79.24 20.61
C GLY A 488 15.95 -78.07 19.61
N TYR A 489 14.90 -77.27 19.42
CA TYR A 489 14.99 -76.09 18.56
C TYR A 489 15.90 -75.03 19.19
N SER A 490 16.75 -74.45 18.37
CA SER A 490 17.66 -73.41 18.85
C SER A 490 16.94 -72.18 19.29
N GLU A 491 17.52 -71.45 20.22
CA GLU A 491 16.94 -70.16 20.72
C GLU A 491 16.76 -69.18 19.60
N HIS A 492 17.67 -69.17 18.59
CA HIS A 492 17.59 -68.30 17.41
C HIS A 492 16.36 -68.65 16.55
N THR A 493 16.04 -69.92 16.35
CA THR A 493 14.88 -70.34 15.57
C THR A 493 13.58 -69.96 16.26
N ILE A 494 13.52 -70.13 17.56
CA ILE A 494 12.31 -69.72 18.33
C ILE A 494 12.18 -68.21 18.34
N MET A 495 13.28 -67.49 18.50
CA MET A 495 13.30 -66.02 18.43
C MET A 495 12.86 -65.48 17.07
N ALA A 496 13.34 -66.09 15.95
CA ALA A 496 13.04 -65.70 14.60
C ALA A 496 11.53 -65.71 14.32
N LYS A 497 10.75 -66.68 14.89
CA LYS A 497 9.27 -66.71 14.80
C LYS A 497 8.64 -65.38 15.28
N TYR A 498 9.05 -64.88 16.46
CA TYR A 498 8.48 -63.69 17.06
C TYR A 498 9.00 -62.43 16.36
N MET A 499 10.27 -62.43 15.94
CA MET A 499 10.85 -61.32 15.19
C MET A 499 10.22 -61.22 13.79
N PHE A 500 9.94 -62.34 13.13
CA PHE A 500 9.21 -62.34 11.85
C PHE A 500 7.78 -61.81 12.03
N TYR A 501 7.07 -62.23 13.08
CA TYR A 501 5.72 -61.73 13.35
C TYR A 501 5.72 -60.22 13.62
N SER A 502 6.57 -59.73 14.53
CA SER A 502 6.62 -58.31 14.84
C SER A 502 7.17 -57.49 13.71
N GLY A 503 8.18 -57.99 12.97
CA GLY A 503 8.78 -57.32 11.84
C GLY A 503 7.84 -57.17 10.64
N SER A 504 7.08 -58.29 10.32
CA SER A 504 6.11 -58.21 9.24
C SER A 504 4.93 -57.27 9.57
N ALA A 505 4.45 -57.28 10.82
CA ALA A 505 3.43 -56.34 11.29
C ALA A 505 3.92 -54.89 11.23
N ALA A 506 5.18 -54.63 11.67
CA ALA A 506 5.76 -53.31 11.61
C ALA A 506 5.97 -52.83 10.17
N LEU A 507 6.45 -53.72 9.27
CA LEU A 507 6.68 -53.36 7.87
C LEU A 507 5.34 -53.05 7.16
N THR A 508 4.34 -53.91 7.30
CA THR A 508 3.03 -53.66 6.70
C THR A 508 2.36 -52.39 7.26
N GLY A 509 2.45 -52.21 8.59
CA GLY A 509 1.98 -51.01 9.24
C GLY A 509 2.71 -49.75 8.79
N CYS A 510 4.05 -49.81 8.63
CA CYS A 510 4.86 -48.71 8.15
C CYS A 510 4.52 -48.34 6.69
N VAL A 511 4.42 -49.34 5.79
CA VAL A 511 4.07 -49.06 4.40
C VAL A 511 2.65 -48.46 4.27
N ALA A 512 1.68 -49.01 4.99
CA ALA A 512 0.32 -48.49 4.99
C ALA A 512 0.26 -47.11 5.62
N GLY A 513 0.95 -46.88 6.76
CA GLY A 513 1.00 -45.59 7.45
C GLY A 513 1.70 -44.52 6.63
N PHE A 514 2.80 -44.87 5.97
CA PHE A 514 3.51 -43.95 5.10
C PHE A 514 2.64 -43.57 3.87
N ALA A 515 2.01 -44.55 3.19
CA ALA A 515 1.17 -44.27 2.06
C ALA A 515 -0.04 -43.39 2.42
N LEU A 516 -0.74 -43.72 3.52
CA LEU A 516 -1.85 -42.91 3.99
C LEU A 516 -1.40 -41.52 4.48
N GLY A 517 -0.29 -41.47 5.20
CA GLY A 517 0.26 -40.23 5.72
C GLY A 517 0.67 -39.27 4.62
N THR A 518 1.44 -39.77 3.62
CA THR A 518 1.88 -38.96 2.49
C THR A 518 0.72 -38.46 1.62
N PHE A 519 -0.41 -39.16 1.61
CA PHE A 519 -1.58 -38.70 0.86
C PHE A 519 -2.50 -37.77 1.66
N LEU A 520 -2.75 -38.10 2.93
CA LEU A 520 -3.77 -37.42 3.74
C LEU A 520 -3.25 -36.10 4.36
N PHE A 521 -2.07 -36.16 5.01
CA PHE A 521 -1.57 -34.99 5.75
C PHE A 521 -1.27 -33.80 4.85
N PRO A 522 -0.63 -33.93 3.69
CA PRO A 522 -0.43 -32.79 2.79
C PRO A 522 -1.75 -32.12 2.39
N LYS A 523 -2.81 -32.91 2.14
CA LYS A 523 -4.14 -32.34 1.85
C LYS A 523 -4.74 -31.55 3.01
N VAL A 524 -4.61 -32.05 4.23
CA VAL A 524 -5.13 -31.38 5.42
C VAL A 524 -4.36 -30.07 5.66
N ILE A 525 -3.04 -30.13 5.57
CA ILE A 525 -2.17 -28.95 5.71
C ILE A 525 -2.48 -27.95 4.60
N TRP A 526 -2.54 -28.40 3.35
CA TRP A 526 -2.88 -27.56 2.21
C TRP A 526 -4.23 -26.85 2.37
N TYR A 527 -5.24 -27.56 2.85
CA TYR A 527 -6.54 -26.96 3.15
C TYR A 527 -6.44 -25.87 4.23
N ALA A 528 -5.65 -26.10 5.28
CA ALA A 528 -5.40 -25.11 6.32
C ALA A 528 -4.63 -23.90 5.78
N TYR A 529 -3.58 -24.11 4.99
CA TYR A 529 -2.82 -23.04 4.34
C TYR A 529 -3.66 -22.27 3.30
N GLY A 530 -4.60 -22.92 2.62
CA GLY A 530 -5.53 -22.28 1.70
C GLY A 530 -6.46 -21.23 2.34
N MET A 531 -6.53 -21.18 3.67
CA MET A 531 -7.20 -20.12 4.42
C MET A 531 -6.33 -18.88 4.62
N LEU A 532 -5.00 -19.00 4.49
CA LEU A 532 -4.03 -17.94 4.71
C LEU A 532 -3.36 -17.49 3.41
N TYR A 533 -3.15 -18.43 2.49
CA TYR A 533 -2.38 -18.25 1.27
C TYR A 533 -3.20 -18.62 0.04
N LYS A 534 -3.02 -17.86 -1.01
CA LYS A 534 -3.47 -18.20 -2.36
C LYS A 534 -2.32 -18.83 -3.13
N MET A 535 -2.32 -20.14 -3.19
CA MET A 535 -1.31 -20.90 -3.91
C MET A 535 -1.98 -21.72 -5.02
N ASP A 536 -1.19 -22.10 -6.01
CA ASP A 536 -1.61 -22.98 -7.10
C ASP A 536 -1.92 -24.40 -6.59
N SER A 537 -1.71 -25.42 -7.34
CA SER A 537 -2.06 -26.81 -7.01
C SER A 537 -1.05 -27.44 -6.04
N LEU A 538 -1.55 -28.35 -5.18
CA LEU A 538 -0.71 -29.15 -4.30
C LEU A 538 0.16 -30.12 -5.10
N VAL A 539 1.47 -30.03 -4.93
CA VAL A 539 2.44 -30.95 -5.52
C VAL A 539 2.85 -32.00 -4.48
N TYR A 540 2.65 -33.27 -4.80
CA TYR A 540 3.08 -34.37 -3.92
C TYR A 540 4.54 -34.71 -4.20
N VAL A 541 5.40 -34.53 -3.18
CA VAL A 541 6.81 -34.92 -3.23
C VAL A 541 7.01 -36.19 -2.42
N PHE A 542 7.66 -37.20 -3.01
CA PHE A 542 8.03 -38.42 -2.32
C PHE A 542 9.49 -38.38 -1.88
N ASP A 543 9.71 -38.30 -0.57
CA ASP A 543 11.05 -38.29 0.00
C ASP A 543 11.51 -39.71 0.35
N TRP A 544 12.42 -40.24 -0.45
CA TRP A 544 13.04 -41.55 -0.24
C TRP A 544 13.86 -41.63 1.05
N LYS A 545 14.49 -40.55 1.49
CA LYS A 545 15.31 -40.54 2.70
C LYS A 545 14.41 -40.72 3.91
N LEU A 546 13.33 -39.94 4.01
CA LEU A 546 12.35 -40.02 5.09
C LEU A 546 11.65 -41.38 5.09
N ALA A 547 11.29 -41.95 3.92
CA ALA A 547 10.70 -43.27 3.83
C ALA A 547 11.60 -44.34 4.41
N VAL A 548 12.88 -44.37 4.03
CA VAL A 548 13.86 -45.36 4.50
C VAL A 548 14.12 -45.17 6.00
N ILE A 549 14.29 -43.95 6.49
CA ILE A 549 14.47 -43.66 7.91
C ILE A 549 13.28 -44.16 8.72
N SER A 550 12.06 -43.86 8.28
CA SER A 550 10.83 -44.30 8.95
C SER A 550 10.71 -45.82 9.04
N VAL A 551 11.05 -46.54 7.96
CA VAL A 551 11.05 -48.01 7.96
C VAL A 551 12.12 -48.54 8.95
N ILE A 552 13.32 -48.01 8.90
CA ILE A 552 14.43 -48.45 9.81
C ILE A 552 14.04 -48.21 11.27
N VAL A 553 13.54 -47.04 11.62
CA VAL A 553 13.14 -46.72 12.98
C VAL A 553 11.97 -47.58 13.46
N SER A 554 10.94 -47.78 12.61
CA SER A 554 9.83 -48.68 12.92
C SER A 554 10.27 -50.11 13.15
N LEU A 555 11.14 -50.64 12.31
CA LEU A 555 11.68 -51.98 12.46
C LEU A 555 12.54 -52.09 13.71
N LEU A 556 13.40 -51.11 14.01
CA LEU A 556 14.20 -51.07 15.21
C LEU A 556 13.32 -51.03 16.48
N CYS A 557 12.28 -50.20 16.50
CA CYS A 557 11.32 -50.16 17.60
C CYS A 557 10.60 -51.50 17.81
N SER A 558 10.14 -52.13 16.74
CA SER A 558 9.37 -53.38 16.81
C SER A 558 10.24 -54.61 17.03
N ILE A 559 11.25 -54.83 16.20
CA ILE A 559 12.15 -55.99 16.28
C ILE A 559 13.05 -55.89 17.52
N GLY A 560 13.60 -54.67 17.80
CA GLY A 560 14.44 -54.46 18.97
C GLY A 560 13.71 -54.73 20.29
N THR A 561 12.51 -54.22 20.42
CA THR A 561 11.68 -54.46 21.61
C THR A 561 11.27 -55.91 21.74
N THR A 562 10.95 -56.56 20.62
CA THR A 562 10.61 -58.02 20.55
C THR A 562 11.80 -58.86 20.95
N PHE A 563 13.01 -58.55 20.41
CA PHE A 563 14.23 -59.23 20.75
C PHE A 563 14.53 -59.21 22.25
N VAL A 564 14.45 -58.04 22.87
CA VAL A 564 14.65 -57.90 24.32
C VAL A 564 13.60 -58.69 25.10
N SER A 565 12.34 -58.66 24.70
CA SER A 565 11.25 -59.36 25.38
C SER A 565 11.38 -60.84 25.32
N VAL A 566 11.66 -61.40 24.10
CA VAL A 566 11.78 -62.86 23.89
C VAL A 566 13.06 -63.39 24.46
N ARG A 567 14.20 -62.71 24.28
CA ARG A 567 15.50 -63.15 24.87
C ARG A 567 15.43 -63.39 26.35
N ARG A 568 14.68 -62.53 27.05
CA ARG A 568 14.51 -62.67 28.50
C ARG A 568 13.83 -63.95 28.96
N GLU A 569 12.81 -64.40 28.20
CA GLU A 569 12.11 -65.67 28.53
C GLU A 569 12.94 -66.86 28.00
N LEU A 570 13.63 -66.74 26.87
CA LEU A 570 14.48 -67.83 26.32
C LEU A 570 15.71 -68.18 27.20
N THR A 571 16.16 -67.29 28.10
CA THR A 571 17.23 -67.61 29.07
C THR A 571 16.78 -68.61 30.13
N GLU A 572 15.47 -68.84 30.29
CA GLU A 572 14.96 -69.84 31.23
C GLU A 572 15.05 -71.25 30.66
N VAL A 573 15.27 -72.28 31.51
CA VAL A 573 15.33 -73.68 31.04
C VAL A 573 13.98 -74.20 30.62
N ALA A 574 13.92 -75.16 29.69
CA ALA A 574 12.70 -75.70 29.13
C ALA A 574 11.71 -76.22 30.22
N ALA A 575 12.23 -76.88 31.23
CA ALA A 575 11.39 -77.40 32.35
C ALA A 575 10.69 -76.28 33.15
N GLU A 576 11.32 -75.09 33.29
CA GLU A 576 10.70 -73.93 33.97
C GLU A 576 9.70 -73.22 33.07
N LEU A 577 9.97 -73.20 31.75
CA LEU A 577 9.03 -72.61 30.78
C LEU A 577 7.71 -73.39 30.71
N MET A 578 7.75 -74.70 30.87
CA MET A 578 6.54 -75.56 30.83
C MET A 578 5.75 -75.53 32.15
N ARG A 579 6.33 -75.02 33.25
CA ARG A 579 5.61 -74.86 34.48
C ARG A 579 4.92 -73.51 34.59
N PRO A 580 3.72 -73.43 35.20
CA PRO A 580 3.12 -72.13 35.51
C PRO A 580 4.06 -71.26 36.33
N LYS A 581 4.19 -70.00 35.93
CA LYS A 581 5.08 -69.03 36.63
C LYS A 581 4.59 -68.85 38.07
N THR A 582 5.45 -69.22 39.02
CA THR A 582 5.12 -69.05 40.46
C THR A 582 4.86 -67.60 40.78
N PRO A 583 3.78 -67.22 41.44
CA PRO A 583 3.51 -65.84 41.79
C PRO A 583 4.65 -65.28 42.66
N LYS A 584 5.18 -64.12 42.26
CA LYS A 584 6.22 -63.44 43.08
C LYS A 584 5.71 -63.18 44.48
N ALA A 585 6.54 -63.50 45.49
CA ALA A 585 6.21 -63.20 46.88
C ALA A 585 5.86 -61.73 47.03
N GLY A 586 4.72 -61.44 47.69
CA GLY A 586 4.26 -60.07 47.88
C GLY A 586 5.09 -59.34 48.89
N LYS A 587 5.73 -58.24 48.50
CA LYS A 587 6.33 -57.30 49.44
C LYS A 587 5.25 -56.31 49.90
N ARG A 588 5.39 -55.74 51.11
CA ARG A 588 4.48 -54.69 51.59
C ARG A 588 4.42 -53.54 50.56
N VAL A 589 3.20 -53.04 50.29
CA VAL A 589 2.97 -51.96 49.37
C VAL A 589 3.11 -50.62 50.07
N PHE A 590 3.53 -49.59 49.36
CA PHE A 590 3.69 -48.24 49.90
C PHE A 590 2.44 -47.73 50.64
N LEU A 591 1.25 -48.04 50.13
CA LEU A 591 -0.01 -47.67 50.76
C LEU A 591 -0.23 -48.35 52.11
N GLU A 592 0.42 -49.48 52.41
CA GLU A 592 0.37 -50.13 53.69
C GLU A 592 1.10 -49.34 54.80
N TYR A 593 2.03 -48.47 54.44
CA TYR A 593 2.73 -47.57 55.37
C TYR A 593 1.90 -46.30 55.66
N ILE A 594 0.72 -46.12 55.01
CA ILE A 594 -0.20 -45.02 55.30
C ILE A 594 -1.47 -45.61 55.96
N PRO A 595 -1.50 -45.78 57.31
CA PRO A 595 -2.55 -46.52 57.97
C PRO A 595 -3.95 -45.95 57.81
N PHE A 596 -4.04 -44.63 57.64
CA PHE A 596 -5.30 -43.90 57.39
C PHE A 596 -6.00 -44.27 56.06
N VAL A 597 -5.25 -44.39 55.00
CA VAL A 597 -5.77 -44.81 53.72
C VAL A 597 -6.03 -46.31 53.69
N TRP A 598 -5.07 -47.11 54.17
CA TRP A 598 -5.17 -48.58 54.15
C TRP A 598 -6.33 -49.11 54.89
N LYS A 599 -6.68 -48.54 56.06
CA LYS A 599 -7.82 -48.97 56.90
C LYS A 599 -9.18 -48.71 56.22
N ARG A 600 -9.29 -47.68 55.41
CA ARG A 600 -10.52 -47.33 54.69
C ARG A 600 -10.76 -48.13 53.38
N LEU A 601 -9.76 -48.81 52.85
CA LEU A 601 -9.89 -49.63 51.67
C LEU A 601 -10.60 -50.95 51.98
N LYS A 602 -11.55 -51.34 51.11
CA LYS A 602 -12.23 -52.62 51.10
C LYS A 602 -11.27 -53.76 50.72
N PHE A 603 -11.58 -55.03 51.05
CA PHE A 603 -10.74 -56.17 50.74
C PHE A 603 -10.31 -56.25 49.23
N LEU A 604 -11.26 -56.15 48.34
CA LEU A 604 -10.98 -56.17 46.90
C LEU A 604 -10.00 -55.03 46.48
N GLN A 605 -10.18 -53.85 47.00
CA GLN A 605 -9.27 -52.69 46.76
C GLN A 605 -7.87 -52.98 47.27
N LYS A 606 -7.73 -53.55 48.49
CA LYS A 606 -6.44 -53.97 49.05
C LYS A 606 -5.75 -55.02 48.17
N VAL A 607 -6.52 -56.01 47.67
CA VAL A 607 -6.00 -57.04 46.75
C VAL A 607 -5.58 -56.45 45.42
N SER A 608 -6.39 -55.55 44.84
CA SER A 608 -6.07 -54.86 43.59
C SER A 608 -4.80 -54.03 43.72
N MET A 609 -4.67 -53.28 44.81
CA MET A 609 -3.46 -52.48 45.10
C MET A 609 -2.21 -53.36 45.25
N ARG A 610 -2.33 -54.49 46.00
CA ARG A 610 -1.22 -55.44 46.09
C ARG A 610 -0.86 -56.04 44.72
N ASN A 611 -1.81 -56.33 43.85
CA ASN A 611 -1.56 -56.88 42.54
C ASN A 611 -0.89 -55.83 41.63
N ILE A 612 -1.35 -54.57 41.65
CA ILE A 612 -0.72 -53.47 40.88
C ILE A 612 0.76 -53.36 41.28
N PHE A 613 1.04 -53.30 42.56
CA PHE A 613 2.43 -53.14 43.04
C PHE A 613 3.29 -54.43 42.94
N ARG A 614 2.64 -55.59 42.79
CA ARG A 614 3.33 -56.86 42.49
C ARG A 614 3.88 -56.86 41.05
N TYR A 615 3.13 -56.26 40.11
CA TYR A 615 3.51 -56.21 38.72
C TYR A 615 3.87 -54.80 38.26
N LYS A 616 4.65 -54.10 39.08
CA LYS A 616 5.02 -52.68 38.88
C LYS A 616 5.44 -52.34 37.43
N LYS A 617 6.27 -53.19 36.80
CA LYS A 617 6.72 -52.91 35.42
C LYS A 617 5.56 -52.83 34.43
N ARG A 618 4.60 -53.78 34.52
CA ARG A 618 3.42 -53.77 33.64
C ARG A 618 2.54 -52.53 33.88
N PHE A 619 2.33 -52.23 35.17
CA PHE A 619 1.56 -51.05 35.56
C PHE A 619 2.18 -49.76 35.03
N PHE A 620 3.47 -49.54 35.27
CA PHE A 620 4.14 -48.33 34.78
C PHE A 620 4.23 -48.30 33.26
N MET A 621 4.37 -49.42 32.57
CA MET A 621 4.33 -49.45 31.12
C MET A 621 2.95 -49.04 30.55
N MET A 622 1.85 -49.54 31.14
CA MET A 622 0.50 -49.14 30.78
C MET A 622 0.27 -47.66 31.07
N VAL A 623 0.66 -47.20 32.24
CA VAL A 623 0.54 -45.79 32.65
C VAL A 623 1.33 -44.91 31.67
N ALA A 624 2.58 -45.26 31.36
CA ALA A 624 3.39 -44.51 30.43
C ALA A 624 2.80 -44.48 29.01
N GLY A 625 2.24 -45.61 28.52
CA GLY A 625 1.57 -45.66 27.21
C GLY A 625 0.32 -44.78 27.16
N ILE A 626 -0.56 -44.91 28.16
CA ILE A 626 -1.77 -44.10 28.24
C ILE A 626 -1.42 -42.61 28.43
N SER A 627 -0.49 -42.31 29.33
CA SER A 627 -0.07 -40.93 29.58
C SER A 627 0.58 -40.29 28.35
N GLY A 628 1.37 -41.04 27.59
CA GLY A 628 1.95 -40.57 26.32
C GLY A 628 0.88 -40.19 25.31
N CYS A 629 -0.10 -41.07 25.05
CA CYS A 629 -1.22 -40.77 24.18
C CYS A 629 -2.05 -39.58 24.67
N SER A 630 -2.33 -39.54 25.99
CA SER A 630 -3.09 -38.42 26.59
C SER A 630 -2.32 -37.11 26.51
N ALA A 631 -0.99 -37.15 26.72
CA ALA A 631 -0.14 -35.98 26.61
C ALA A 631 -0.18 -35.38 25.21
N LEU A 632 -0.12 -36.22 24.18
CA LEU A 632 -0.23 -35.76 22.75
C LEU A 632 -1.58 -35.08 22.49
N LEU A 633 -2.68 -35.67 22.99
CA LEU A 633 -4.00 -35.04 22.84
C LEU A 633 -4.08 -33.69 23.58
N VAL A 634 -3.59 -33.66 24.83
CA VAL A 634 -3.56 -32.41 25.63
C VAL A 634 -2.68 -31.36 24.95
N THR A 635 -1.53 -31.75 24.39
CA THR A 635 -0.65 -30.83 23.66
C THR A 635 -1.37 -30.27 22.43
N GLY A 636 -2.04 -31.13 21.63
CA GLY A 636 -2.76 -30.66 20.43
C GLY A 636 -3.89 -29.65 20.76
N PHE A 637 -4.70 -29.96 21.78
CA PHE A 637 -5.74 -29.03 22.24
C PHE A 637 -5.14 -27.79 22.94
N GLY A 638 -4.05 -27.95 23.69
CA GLY A 638 -3.37 -26.84 24.34
C GLY A 638 -2.79 -25.84 23.35
N VAL A 639 -2.16 -26.31 22.27
CA VAL A 639 -1.69 -25.44 21.18
C VAL A 639 -2.86 -24.69 20.55
N ARG A 640 -3.95 -25.39 20.23
CA ARG A 640 -5.17 -24.76 19.69
C ARG A 640 -5.70 -23.66 20.62
N ASP A 641 -5.84 -23.97 21.90
CA ASP A 641 -6.39 -23.03 22.89
C ASP A 641 -5.45 -21.83 23.09
N SER A 642 -4.13 -22.07 23.05
CA SER A 642 -3.13 -21.01 23.11
C SER A 642 -3.24 -20.07 21.92
N VAL A 643 -3.32 -20.60 20.68
CA VAL A 643 -3.48 -19.78 19.47
C VAL A 643 -4.79 -18.99 19.50
N THR A 644 -5.90 -19.62 19.89
CA THR A 644 -7.19 -18.92 20.02
C THR A 644 -7.14 -17.86 21.14
N GLY A 645 -6.40 -18.14 22.20
CA GLY A 645 -6.22 -17.22 23.33
C GLY A 645 -5.45 -15.96 22.96
N ILE A 646 -4.52 -16.01 21.99
CA ILE A 646 -3.75 -14.85 21.52
C ILE A 646 -4.68 -13.73 21.06
N VAL A 647 -5.67 -14.05 20.21
CA VAL A 647 -6.63 -13.06 19.69
C VAL A 647 -7.41 -12.41 20.84
N THR A 648 -7.91 -13.22 21.75
CA THR A 648 -8.62 -12.70 22.93
C THR A 648 -7.72 -11.81 23.77
N GLN A 649 -6.48 -12.23 24.03
CA GLN A 649 -5.53 -11.46 24.82
C GLN A 649 -5.18 -10.14 24.13
N GLN A 650 -4.94 -10.15 22.82
CA GLN A 650 -4.61 -8.96 22.04
C GLN A 650 -5.70 -7.91 22.12
N TYR A 651 -6.96 -8.29 21.89
CA TYR A 651 -8.08 -7.35 21.76
C TYR A 651 -8.90 -7.13 23.02
N THR A 652 -8.60 -7.80 24.13
CA THR A 652 -9.25 -7.55 25.42
C THR A 652 -8.29 -7.12 26.53
N GLN A 653 -7.00 -7.41 26.39
CA GLN A 653 -6.02 -7.12 27.44
C GLN A 653 -4.93 -6.13 27.00
N ILE A 654 -4.61 -6.05 25.70
CA ILE A 654 -3.57 -5.17 25.17
C ILE A 654 -4.20 -3.97 24.48
N GLN A 655 -4.95 -4.20 23.41
CA GLN A 655 -5.71 -3.17 22.70
C GLN A 655 -7.13 -3.18 23.22
N THR A 656 -7.45 -2.21 24.07
CA THR A 656 -8.71 -2.17 24.83
C THR A 656 -9.71 -1.16 24.25
N TYR A 657 -9.39 -0.51 23.15
CA TYR A 657 -10.31 0.39 22.44
C TYR A 657 -11.29 -0.38 21.54
N ASP A 658 -12.50 0.16 21.38
CA ASP A 658 -13.56 -0.49 20.60
C ASP A 658 -13.54 -0.09 19.11
N ILE A 659 -13.17 1.17 18.79
CA ILE A 659 -13.24 1.73 17.45
C ILE A 659 -11.98 2.53 17.15
N GLY A 660 -11.37 2.29 16.00
CA GLY A 660 -10.33 3.13 15.41
C GLY A 660 -10.90 3.86 14.18
N VAL A 661 -10.75 5.19 14.13
CA VAL A 661 -11.15 6.00 12.99
C VAL A 661 -9.90 6.62 12.37
N THR A 662 -9.65 6.31 11.11
CA THR A 662 -8.48 6.81 10.37
C THR A 662 -8.92 7.93 9.43
N TYR A 663 -8.17 9.02 9.42
CA TYR A 663 -8.36 10.15 8.53
C TYR A 663 -7.26 10.17 7.47
N SER A 664 -7.60 10.56 6.25
CA SER A 664 -6.65 10.69 5.14
C SER A 664 -5.81 11.97 5.20
N SER A 665 -6.20 12.94 6.05
CA SER A 665 -5.52 14.22 6.23
C SER A 665 -5.37 14.56 7.70
N SER A 666 -4.56 15.56 8.04
CA SER A 666 -4.41 16.04 9.42
C SER A 666 -5.72 16.62 9.94
N VAL A 667 -6.11 16.20 11.14
CA VAL A 667 -7.31 16.71 11.83
C VAL A 667 -7.02 18.08 12.41
N THR A 668 -7.91 19.06 12.15
CA THR A 668 -7.77 20.41 12.71
C THR A 668 -8.14 20.45 14.21
N PRO A 669 -7.65 21.44 14.96
CA PRO A 669 -8.03 21.61 16.37
C PRO A 669 -9.54 21.73 16.58
N GLU A 670 -10.26 22.35 15.63
CA GLU A 670 -11.70 22.52 15.67
C GLU A 670 -12.42 21.17 15.53
N GLN A 671 -11.94 20.31 14.61
CA GLN A 671 -12.48 18.96 14.40
C GLN A 671 -12.22 18.06 15.61
N LYS A 672 -11.02 18.16 16.22
CA LYS A 672 -10.72 17.48 17.49
C LYS A 672 -11.70 17.87 18.58
N SER A 673 -11.91 19.18 18.77
CA SER A 673 -12.83 19.71 19.78
C SER A 673 -14.28 19.32 19.52
N GLU A 674 -14.71 19.24 18.25
CA GLU A 674 -16.05 18.79 17.88
C GLU A 674 -16.25 17.31 18.25
N LEU A 675 -15.28 16.43 17.97
CA LEU A 675 -15.36 15.03 18.33
C LEU A 675 -15.39 14.84 19.86
N GLU A 676 -14.51 15.52 20.57
CA GLU A 676 -14.46 15.50 22.04
C GLU A 676 -15.78 15.99 22.67
N SER A 677 -16.46 16.96 22.04
CA SER A 677 -17.78 17.44 22.51
C SER A 677 -18.89 16.38 22.37
N LYS A 678 -18.69 15.37 21.53
CA LYS A 678 -19.63 14.26 21.29
C LYS A 678 -19.39 13.04 22.20
N GLU A 679 -18.40 13.09 23.09
CA GLU A 679 -18.09 12.00 24.04
C GLU A 679 -19.29 11.62 24.93
N GLN A 680 -20.25 12.53 25.11
CA GLN A 680 -21.46 12.27 25.92
C GLN A 680 -22.50 11.37 25.22
N ASP A 681 -22.37 11.11 23.92
CA ASP A 681 -23.34 10.34 23.12
C ASP A 681 -22.94 8.86 22.94
N GLY A 682 -22.35 8.24 23.97
CA GLY A 682 -21.97 6.80 23.96
C GLY A 682 -20.48 6.55 23.73
N VAL A 683 -19.67 7.58 23.64
CA VAL A 683 -18.21 7.50 23.65
C VAL A 683 -17.73 7.82 25.05
N GLU A 684 -17.07 6.86 25.71
CA GLU A 684 -16.54 7.04 27.05
C GLU A 684 -15.26 7.89 27.06
N LYS A 685 -14.35 7.59 26.16
CA LYS A 685 -13.09 8.31 25.98
C LYS A 685 -12.66 8.25 24.53
N SER A 686 -11.99 9.29 24.06
CA SER A 686 -11.28 9.33 22.78
C SER A 686 -9.84 9.78 22.96
N VAL A 687 -8.97 9.36 22.07
CA VAL A 687 -7.56 9.83 22.00
C VAL A 687 -7.16 9.93 20.52
N PHE A 688 -6.48 11.01 20.19
CA PHE A 688 -5.93 11.19 18.86
C PHE A 688 -4.47 10.72 18.83
N VAL A 689 -4.16 9.88 17.87
CA VAL A 689 -2.82 9.36 17.64
C VAL A 689 -2.44 9.55 16.16
N ALA A 690 -1.15 9.70 15.90
CA ALA A 690 -0.63 9.57 14.55
C ALA A 690 -0.07 8.16 14.38
N GLU A 691 -0.51 7.45 13.35
CA GLU A 691 0.03 6.16 12.98
C GLU A 691 0.85 6.30 11.71
N LYS A 692 2.07 5.78 11.70
CA LYS A 692 2.98 5.84 10.57
C LYS A 692 3.74 4.53 10.45
N SER A 693 3.79 3.98 9.24
CA SER A 693 4.70 2.86 8.96
C SER A 693 6.11 3.41 8.83
N MET A 694 7.06 2.81 9.53
CA MET A 694 8.47 3.17 9.51
C MET A 694 9.34 1.91 9.52
N ASP A 695 10.55 2.05 9.05
CA ASP A 695 11.53 0.98 9.11
C ASP A 695 12.44 1.16 10.32
N LEU A 696 12.46 0.16 11.19
CA LEU A 696 13.37 0.09 12.33
C LEU A 696 14.69 -0.52 11.85
N VAL A 697 15.70 0.33 11.79
CA VAL A 697 17.03 -0.03 11.28
C VAL A 697 17.84 -0.67 12.40
N GLY A 698 18.09 -1.97 12.30
CA GLY A 698 19.00 -2.72 13.16
C GLY A 698 20.41 -2.79 12.58
N SER A 699 21.32 -3.44 13.30
CA SER A 699 22.71 -3.59 12.86
C SER A 699 22.91 -4.55 11.68
N GLU A 700 22.06 -5.55 11.54
CA GLU A 700 22.15 -6.58 10.50
C GLU A 700 20.86 -6.69 9.68
N LYS A 701 19.74 -6.26 10.22
CA LYS A 701 18.40 -6.41 9.60
C LYS A 701 17.58 -5.15 9.86
N THR A 702 16.77 -4.81 8.89
CA THR A 702 15.75 -3.76 9.01
C THR A 702 14.36 -4.39 9.10
N LYS A 703 13.50 -3.88 9.95
CA LYS A 703 12.13 -4.36 10.14
C LYS A 703 11.14 -3.23 9.99
N SER A 704 10.15 -3.44 9.15
CA SER A 704 9.02 -2.51 9.07
C SER A 704 8.13 -2.63 10.30
N VAL A 705 7.83 -1.51 10.92
CA VAL A 705 7.04 -1.39 12.15
C VAL A 705 5.97 -0.31 12.00
N SER A 706 4.82 -0.52 12.63
CA SER A 706 3.81 0.54 12.77
C SER A 706 4.14 1.37 14.02
N LEU A 707 4.44 2.64 13.83
CA LEU A 707 4.72 3.60 14.88
C LEU A 707 3.45 4.35 15.25
N ILE A 708 3.02 4.20 16.50
CA ILE A 708 1.89 4.94 17.07
C ILE A 708 2.45 6.07 17.92
N ILE A 709 2.10 7.29 17.59
CA ILE A 709 2.55 8.52 18.26
C ILE A 709 1.33 9.17 18.92
N ALA A 710 1.37 9.33 20.22
CA ALA A 710 0.36 10.05 20.99
C ALA A 710 0.92 11.42 21.44
N ASP A 711 0.05 12.38 21.67
CA ASP A 711 0.44 13.63 22.31
C ASP A 711 0.98 13.37 23.72
N PRO A 712 2.03 14.09 24.16
CA PRO A 712 2.66 13.84 25.48
C PRO A 712 1.73 13.97 26.67
N ASP A 713 0.66 14.73 26.55
CA ASP A 713 -0.34 14.96 27.60
C ASP A 713 -1.54 14.00 27.52
N SER A 714 -1.57 13.10 26.52
CA SER A 714 -2.66 12.15 26.34
C SER A 714 -2.49 10.92 27.24
N ASP A 715 -3.57 10.51 27.92
CA ASP A 715 -3.61 9.26 28.66
C ASP A 715 -3.98 8.09 27.75
N MET A 716 -2.98 7.35 27.30
CA MET A 716 -3.12 6.16 26.47
C MET A 716 -3.52 4.90 27.25
N THR A 717 -3.47 4.95 28.58
CA THR A 717 -3.69 3.76 29.44
C THR A 717 -5.06 3.09 29.23
N PRO A 718 -6.17 3.82 28.98
CA PRO A 718 -7.47 3.20 28.70
C PRO A 718 -7.57 2.47 27.36
N PHE A 719 -6.66 2.77 26.42
CA PHE A 719 -6.72 2.29 25.02
C PHE A 719 -5.72 1.19 24.74
N VAL A 720 -4.54 1.27 25.37
CA VAL A 720 -3.46 0.28 25.20
C VAL A 720 -2.83 -0.02 26.54
N ASN A 721 -2.78 -1.30 26.91
CA ASN A 721 -2.15 -1.76 28.16
C ASN A 721 -0.75 -2.32 27.86
N LEU A 722 0.27 -1.50 28.08
CA LEU A 722 1.66 -1.90 27.91
C LEU A 722 2.15 -2.73 29.10
N HIS A 723 2.67 -3.93 28.83
CA HIS A 723 3.23 -4.81 29.84
C HIS A 723 4.32 -5.72 29.25
N THR A 724 5.21 -6.19 30.11
CA THR A 724 6.22 -7.19 29.74
C THR A 724 5.57 -8.56 29.50
N GLU A 725 6.28 -9.51 28.91
CA GLU A 725 5.84 -10.91 28.79
C GLU A 725 5.39 -11.55 30.12
N LYS A 726 5.92 -11.07 31.23
CA LYS A 726 5.59 -11.55 32.59
C LYS A 726 4.40 -10.81 33.18
N GLY A 727 3.73 -9.95 32.45
CA GLY A 727 2.59 -9.18 32.89
C GLY A 727 2.94 -8.01 33.83
N VAL A 728 4.19 -7.54 33.82
CA VAL A 728 4.59 -6.35 34.60
C VAL A 728 4.23 -5.11 33.77
N PRO A 729 3.42 -4.17 34.27
CA PRO A 729 3.07 -2.97 33.56
C PRO A 729 4.29 -2.13 33.17
N ILE A 730 4.27 -1.59 31.97
CA ILE A 730 5.26 -0.65 31.43
C ILE A 730 4.60 0.72 31.37
N THR A 731 5.30 1.75 31.81
CA THR A 731 4.84 3.14 31.68
C THR A 731 4.97 3.58 30.22
N PHE A 732 4.04 4.43 29.75
CA PHE A 732 4.14 4.99 28.43
C PHE A 732 5.44 5.81 28.27
N PRO A 733 6.07 5.73 27.09
CA PRO A 733 7.36 6.37 26.81
C PRO A 733 7.22 7.91 26.84
N LYS A 734 8.28 8.58 27.29
CA LYS A 734 8.39 10.03 27.24
C LYS A 734 8.89 10.49 25.87
N LYS A 735 8.89 11.82 25.66
CA LYS A 735 9.42 12.42 24.43
C LYS A 735 10.86 11.95 24.17
N GLY A 736 11.08 11.35 23.02
CA GLY A 736 12.37 10.77 22.60
C GLY A 736 12.59 9.32 23.07
N GLU A 737 11.62 8.72 23.76
CA GLU A 737 11.63 7.32 24.13
C GLU A 737 10.59 6.53 23.30
N ALA A 738 10.78 5.23 23.16
CA ALA A 738 9.82 4.33 22.54
C ALA A 738 9.74 3.00 23.26
N VAL A 739 8.57 2.38 23.25
CA VAL A 739 8.37 0.98 23.66
C VAL A 739 8.22 0.16 22.39
N ILE A 740 8.98 -0.92 22.28
CA ILE A 740 8.94 -1.83 21.13
C ILE A 740 8.44 -3.20 21.54
N SER A 741 7.87 -3.96 20.60
CA SER A 741 7.42 -5.32 20.90
C SER A 741 8.60 -6.22 21.24
N ALA A 742 8.41 -7.12 22.22
CA ALA A 742 9.45 -8.05 22.66
C ALA A 742 10.01 -8.89 21.51
N LYS A 743 9.16 -9.32 20.58
CA LYS A 743 9.57 -10.09 19.41
C LYS A 743 10.54 -9.32 18.51
N VAL A 744 10.22 -8.06 18.20
CA VAL A 744 11.10 -7.20 17.38
C VAL A 744 12.41 -6.92 18.11
N ALA A 745 12.35 -6.70 19.43
CA ALA A 745 13.55 -6.52 20.26
C ALA A 745 14.47 -7.74 20.21
N ASP A 746 13.92 -8.95 20.37
CA ASP A 746 14.68 -10.19 20.31
C ASP A 746 15.28 -10.46 18.92
N GLU A 747 14.52 -10.25 17.86
CA GLU A 747 14.96 -10.46 16.47
C GLU A 747 16.09 -9.52 16.04
N LEU A 748 16.07 -8.27 16.51
CA LEU A 748 17.07 -7.27 16.22
C LEU A 748 18.17 -7.15 17.30
N GLY A 749 18.07 -7.92 18.38
CA GLY A 749 19.01 -7.90 19.50
C GLY A 749 18.99 -6.60 20.32
N ILE A 750 17.88 -5.87 20.30
CA ILE A 750 17.71 -4.56 20.96
C ILE A 750 17.35 -4.77 22.44
N LYS A 751 17.90 -3.92 23.29
CA LYS A 751 17.66 -3.94 24.74
C LYS A 751 17.17 -2.59 25.24
N THR A 752 16.48 -2.61 26.37
CA THR A 752 16.12 -1.39 27.10
C THR A 752 17.35 -0.51 27.34
N GLY A 753 17.28 0.73 26.97
CA GLY A 753 18.37 1.72 27.01
C GLY A 753 19.12 1.90 25.70
N ASP A 754 18.93 1.05 24.70
CA ASP A 754 19.54 1.20 23.39
C ASP A 754 18.86 2.34 22.61
N THR A 755 19.63 3.00 21.77
CA THR A 755 19.09 3.97 20.81
C THR A 755 18.89 3.29 19.48
N VAL A 756 17.67 3.38 18.94
CA VAL A 756 17.30 2.81 17.66
C VAL A 756 16.95 3.90 16.67
N THR A 757 17.17 3.64 15.40
CA THR A 757 16.85 4.54 14.31
C THR A 757 15.61 4.06 13.58
N LEU A 758 14.62 4.92 13.48
CA LEU A 758 13.43 4.74 12.66
C LEU A 758 13.58 5.55 11.38
N GLN A 759 13.27 4.97 10.25
CA GLN A 759 13.35 5.59 8.94
C GLN A 759 11.99 5.56 8.27
N ASP A 760 11.56 6.68 7.70
CA ASP A 760 10.30 6.74 6.94
C ASP A 760 10.52 6.45 5.44
N SER A 761 9.43 6.42 4.67
CA SER A 761 9.46 6.24 3.21
C SER A 761 10.25 7.30 2.45
N ASP A 762 10.44 8.49 3.07
CA ASP A 762 11.23 9.59 2.51
C ASP A 762 12.70 9.55 2.99
N MET A 763 13.16 8.43 3.54
CA MET A 763 14.51 8.24 4.10
C MET A 763 14.85 9.20 5.26
N LYS A 764 13.85 9.86 5.85
CA LYS A 764 14.06 10.69 7.04
C LYS A 764 14.19 9.82 8.26
N THR A 765 15.24 10.02 9.02
CA THR A 765 15.55 9.22 10.21
C THR A 765 15.19 9.94 11.50
N ILE A 766 14.67 9.18 12.45
CA ILE A 766 14.41 9.62 13.81
C ILE A 766 15.09 8.65 14.75
N SER A 767 15.86 9.14 15.71
CA SER A 767 16.47 8.31 16.75
C SER A 767 15.67 8.38 18.02
N VAL A 768 15.33 7.24 18.61
CA VAL A 768 14.59 7.11 19.85
C VAL A 768 15.29 6.13 20.79
N THR A 769 15.15 6.32 22.08
CA THR A 769 15.70 5.41 23.11
C THR A 769 14.63 4.42 23.53
N VAL A 770 14.96 3.13 23.59
CA VAL A 770 14.04 2.07 24.02
C VAL A 770 13.90 2.09 25.54
N SER A 771 12.70 2.31 26.05
CA SER A 771 12.37 2.42 27.47
C SER A 771 11.75 1.17 28.06
#